data_275cfd030760b297a4675ed9e763c9c0
#
_entry.id   275cfd030760b297a4675ed9e763c9c0
#
_cell.length_a   1.000
_cell.length_b   1.000
_cell.length_c   1.000
_cell.angle_alpha   90.00
_cell.angle_beta   90.00
_cell.angle_gamma   90.00
#
_symmetry.space_group_name_H-M   'P 1'
#
loop_
_entity.id
_entity.type
_entity.pdbx_description
1 polymer ?
#
loop_
_entity_poly.entity_id
_entity_poly.type
_entity_poly.pdbx_seq_one_letter_code
_entity_poly.pdbx_strand_id
1 'polypeptide(L)'
;MKIKDIVFIGSVLLSFNSYAQEVLFSVGDHEVTAEEFKAVYEKNKDVGSLIDPKTPQEYLDLYVKFKLKIAEAYDQQRDTASQFVKEFGGYRAQLAKPYLSDPGSEKTLITEGYARLQEEVKASHIMFELESTALPSDTVKVFNEMKNLRNEITSDKISFEDAARSKSADTWSAKQGGDLGYFTAFNMVYPFENGAYNQNIGEISMPIRSQFGYHLIKTTDRRPASGTVKVRQIFFSADEEAKINESQRAERSAQEIFNRLQTGEDFVSLVSFSEDRKTKESQGVMPEFGLNKMMPAFEEAAFALKSPGDYSMPIRTNIGWHVIQLMERIPLPEFATMEKEITNKVKRDSRSKLGAVKFLKDLKKQYNFSVNERNYARTVKLVSTTAFTEGQWQAVMPSKDRVVATFDGQAMTQSQLLDFWQQNQKPGNENDVEEYLRLLFNVVSNDVVLGYEDGKLETKYPAFRNLVREYKEGILLFDLTQDEVWDKASQDSVGIFNHYEEIKTQFMWNDRLAYAYWVCEDEKIAKKISKWVSKDKQDKLNELLGAENPLSIAVQSGTSQQDDDEVLSVLWNTIPGVYGPVSLTGGFGVVQVIDFIPAGPKALNEVKGLVIASYQDQLEQAWVKNLTAKFEVIVNDTVKNELFNSLD
;
A
#
# COMPACT_ATOMS: atom_id res chain seq x y z
N MET A 1 -40.87 -27.61 -55.88
CA MET A 1 -41.91 -27.41 -54.86
C MET A 1 -41.34 -26.54 -53.79
N LYS A 2 -41.81 -25.29 -53.64
CA LYS A 2 -41.28 -24.26 -52.79
C LYS A 2 -41.89 -24.41 -51.39
N ILE A 3 -41.03 -24.47 -50.35
CA ILE A 3 -41.47 -24.29 -48.96
C ILE A 3 -40.74 -23.00 -48.45
N LYS A 4 -41.57 -22.03 -48.06
CA LYS A 4 -41.16 -20.77 -47.47
C LYS A 4 -40.86 -21.00 -45.99
N ASP A 5 -39.67 -20.67 -45.55
CA ASP A 5 -39.32 -20.59 -44.15
C ASP A 5 -39.72 -19.25 -43.58
N ILE A 6 -40.67 -19.31 -42.65
CA ILE A 6 -41.11 -18.18 -41.83
C ILE A 6 -40.14 -18.11 -40.63
N VAL A 7 -39.29 -17.11 -40.65
CA VAL A 7 -38.46 -16.74 -39.45
C VAL A 7 -39.32 -15.98 -38.49
N PHE A 8 -39.67 -16.58 -37.36
CA PHE A 8 -40.27 -15.94 -36.22
C PHE A 8 -39.19 -15.14 -35.45
N ILE A 9 -39.12 -13.85 -35.66
CA ILE A 9 -38.34 -12.95 -34.82
C ILE A 9 -39.15 -12.75 -33.52
N GLY A 10 -38.86 -13.56 -32.52
CA GLY A 10 -39.31 -13.34 -31.17
C GLY A 10 -38.63 -12.09 -30.58
N SER A 11 -39.37 -10.99 -30.56
CA SER A 11 -38.98 -9.80 -29.77
C SER A 11 -39.00 -10.14 -28.30
N VAL A 12 -37.89 -10.52 -27.73
CA VAL A 12 -37.69 -10.53 -26.28
C VAL A 12 -37.60 -9.05 -25.89
N LEU A 13 -38.69 -8.49 -25.47
CA LEU A 13 -38.75 -7.25 -24.69
C LEU A 13 -38.05 -7.55 -23.35
N LEU A 14 -36.71 -7.33 -23.30
CA LEU A 14 -36.02 -7.09 -22.06
C LEU A 14 -36.59 -5.76 -21.53
N SER A 15 -37.49 -5.84 -20.57
CA SER A 15 -37.86 -4.74 -19.70
C SER A 15 -36.60 -4.34 -18.92
N PHE A 16 -35.76 -3.48 -19.53
CA PHE A 16 -34.78 -2.73 -18.78
C PHE A 16 -35.58 -1.93 -17.75
N ASN A 17 -35.31 -2.16 -16.47
CA ASN A 17 -35.81 -1.36 -15.38
C ASN A 17 -35.62 0.12 -15.74
N SER A 18 -36.68 0.86 -16.02
CA SER A 18 -36.62 2.26 -16.44
C SER A 18 -36.26 3.24 -15.30
N TYR A 19 -35.96 2.72 -14.10
CA TYR A 19 -35.57 3.53 -12.93
C TYR A 19 -34.16 4.17 -13.06
N ALA A 20 -33.34 3.70 -13.95
CA ALA A 20 -31.94 4.17 -14.08
C ALA A 20 -31.80 5.65 -14.48
N GLN A 21 -32.87 6.28 -14.96
CA GLN A 21 -32.90 7.69 -15.40
C GLN A 21 -33.96 8.54 -14.70
N GLU A 22 -34.74 7.98 -13.77
CA GLU A 22 -35.80 8.73 -13.10
C GLU A 22 -35.24 9.56 -11.95
N VAL A 23 -35.56 10.85 -11.95
CA VAL A 23 -35.17 11.78 -10.88
C VAL A 23 -36.02 11.48 -9.64
N LEU A 24 -35.31 11.11 -8.55
CA LEU A 24 -35.90 10.86 -7.24
C LEU A 24 -36.20 12.16 -6.50
N PHE A 25 -35.26 13.07 -6.51
CA PHE A 25 -35.42 14.42 -5.97
C PHE A 25 -34.39 15.39 -6.61
N SER A 26 -34.68 16.69 -6.47
CA SER A 26 -33.72 17.73 -6.83
C SER A 26 -33.49 18.71 -5.67
N VAL A 27 -32.31 19.32 -5.67
CA VAL A 27 -31.93 20.39 -4.76
C VAL A 27 -31.44 21.56 -5.64
N GLY A 28 -32.27 22.59 -5.80
CA GLY A 28 -32.08 23.59 -6.84
C GLY A 28 -31.93 22.94 -8.22
N ASP A 29 -30.84 23.23 -8.92
CA ASP A 29 -30.59 22.68 -10.27
C ASP A 29 -29.89 21.27 -10.24
N HIS A 30 -29.63 20.72 -9.06
CA HIS A 30 -28.97 19.43 -8.91
C HIS A 30 -29.96 18.29 -8.77
N GLU A 31 -30.02 17.40 -9.75
CA GLU A 31 -30.88 16.24 -9.77
C GLU A 31 -30.17 15.00 -9.16
N VAL A 32 -30.92 14.22 -8.40
CA VAL A 32 -30.53 12.94 -7.85
C VAL A 32 -31.45 11.84 -8.38
N THR A 33 -30.87 10.84 -9.03
CA THR A 33 -31.64 9.74 -9.62
C THR A 33 -31.93 8.62 -8.60
N ALA A 34 -32.94 7.82 -8.89
CA ALA A 34 -33.28 6.63 -8.11
C ALA A 34 -32.12 5.63 -8.05
N GLU A 35 -31.39 5.45 -9.17
CA GLU A 35 -30.20 4.59 -9.24
C GLU A 35 -29.09 5.09 -8.31
N GLU A 36 -28.86 6.42 -8.31
CA GLU A 36 -27.85 7.04 -7.43
C GLU A 36 -28.15 6.78 -5.96
N PHE A 37 -29.37 7.09 -5.54
CA PHE A 37 -29.83 6.87 -4.16
C PHE A 37 -29.74 5.39 -3.77
N LYS A 38 -30.24 4.49 -4.63
CA LYS A 38 -30.19 3.04 -4.40
C LYS A 38 -28.76 2.54 -4.18
N ALA A 39 -27.84 2.94 -5.03
CA ALA A 39 -26.43 2.54 -4.92
C ALA A 39 -25.79 2.96 -3.59
N VAL A 40 -26.09 4.19 -3.12
CA VAL A 40 -25.58 4.72 -1.85
C VAL A 40 -26.27 4.07 -0.66
N TYR A 41 -27.57 3.87 -0.72
CA TYR A 41 -28.35 3.21 0.32
C TYR A 41 -27.91 1.75 0.52
N GLU A 42 -27.83 0.96 -0.55
CA GLU A 42 -27.42 -0.45 -0.50
C GLU A 42 -26.00 -0.62 0.03
N LYS A 43 -25.10 0.31 -0.30
CA LYS A 43 -23.73 0.31 0.21
C LYS A 43 -23.68 0.57 1.71
N ASN A 44 -24.54 1.42 2.22
CA ASN A 44 -24.46 1.93 3.60
C ASN A 44 -25.48 1.32 4.56
N LYS A 45 -26.53 0.60 4.08
CA LYS A 45 -27.57 0.01 4.92
C LYS A 45 -27.04 -0.91 6.02
N ASP A 46 -25.91 -1.58 5.78
CA ASP A 46 -25.29 -2.50 6.73
C ASP A 46 -24.24 -1.80 7.64
N VAL A 47 -23.85 -0.56 7.32
CA VAL A 47 -22.91 0.23 8.12
C VAL A 47 -23.66 0.79 9.33
N GLY A 48 -23.36 0.26 10.52
CA GLY A 48 -24.03 0.66 11.76
C GLY A 48 -25.39 -0.01 12.00
N SER A 49 -25.83 -0.93 11.13
CA SER A 49 -27.12 -1.64 11.24
C SER A 49 -27.33 -2.37 12.57
N LEU A 50 -26.24 -2.76 13.25
CA LEU A 50 -26.28 -3.36 14.59
C LEU A 50 -26.58 -2.35 15.72
N ILE A 51 -26.40 -1.04 15.46
CA ILE A 51 -26.53 0.02 16.46
C ILE A 51 -27.76 0.87 16.18
N ASP A 52 -27.98 1.28 14.92
CA ASP A 52 -29.08 2.20 14.54
C ASP A 52 -29.44 2.01 13.05
N PRO A 53 -30.22 0.98 12.72
CA PRO A 53 -30.68 0.73 11.35
C PRO A 53 -31.61 1.85 10.88
N LYS A 54 -31.27 2.46 9.73
CA LYS A 54 -32.12 3.52 9.13
C LYS A 54 -33.08 2.94 8.12
N THR A 55 -34.33 3.36 8.20
CA THR A 55 -35.34 3.10 7.14
C THR A 55 -34.96 3.83 5.85
N PRO A 56 -35.44 3.40 4.67
CA PRO A 56 -35.24 4.13 3.42
C PRO A 56 -35.64 5.61 3.50
N GLN A 57 -36.72 5.93 4.23
CA GLN A 57 -37.15 7.32 4.40
C GLN A 57 -36.20 8.14 5.25
N GLU A 58 -35.77 7.62 6.40
CA GLU A 58 -34.76 8.31 7.26
C GLU A 58 -33.44 8.53 6.53
N TYR A 59 -33.06 7.55 5.71
CA TYR A 59 -31.85 7.68 4.90
C TYR A 59 -32.02 8.72 3.78
N LEU A 60 -33.22 8.80 3.15
CA LEU A 60 -33.50 9.84 2.17
C LEU A 60 -33.43 11.23 2.80
N ASP A 61 -33.96 11.42 4.00
CA ASP A 61 -33.93 12.71 4.71
C ASP A 61 -32.46 13.13 5.03
N LEU A 62 -31.62 12.16 5.40
CA LEU A 62 -30.18 12.42 5.59
C LEU A 62 -29.49 12.76 4.27
N TYR A 63 -29.83 12.04 3.20
CA TYR A 63 -29.25 12.25 1.89
C TYR A 63 -29.64 13.59 1.27
N VAL A 64 -30.88 14.05 1.48
CA VAL A 64 -31.32 15.40 1.10
C VAL A 64 -30.48 16.46 1.83
N LYS A 65 -30.28 16.32 3.16
CA LYS A 65 -29.41 17.25 3.92
C LYS A 65 -27.97 17.25 3.40
N PHE A 66 -27.46 16.10 3.06
CA PHE A 66 -26.14 15.97 2.42
C PHE A 66 -26.09 16.74 1.08
N LYS A 67 -27.09 16.51 0.20
CA LYS A 67 -27.14 17.17 -1.11
C LYS A 67 -27.38 18.68 -1.03
N LEU A 68 -28.08 19.18 0.00
CA LEU A 68 -28.18 20.62 0.29
C LEU A 68 -26.79 21.25 0.53
N LYS A 69 -25.95 20.57 1.30
CA LYS A 69 -24.56 21.03 1.55
C LYS A 69 -23.70 20.97 0.29
N ILE A 70 -23.88 19.94 -0.53
CA ILE A 70 -23.19 19.81 -1.81
C ILE A 70 -23.61 20.91 -2.81
N ALA A 71 -24.92 21.22 -2.89
CA ALA A 71 -25.42 22.32 -3.70
C ALA A 71 -24.79 23.66 -3.27
N GLU A 72 -24.63 23.91 -1.97
CA GLU A 72 -23.94 25.08 -1.44
C GLU A 72 -22.46 25.11 -1.85
N ALA A 73 -21.77 23.98 -1.81
CA ALA A 73 -20.37 23.88 -2.23
C ALA A 73 -20.19 24.24 -3.72
N TYR A 74 -21.11 23.80 -4.58
CA TYR A 74 -21.15 24.17 -6.00
C TYR A 74 -21.50 25.65 -6.22
N ASP A 75 -22.49 26.18 -5.50
CA ASP A 75 -22.86 27.60 -5.57
C ASP A 75 -21.70 28.52 -5.18
N GLN A 76 -20.90 28.11 -4.19
CA GLN A 76 -19.65 28.76 -3.81
C GLN A 76 -18.47 28.46 -4.75
N GLN A 77 -18.65 27.70 -5.82
CA GLN A 77 -17.62 27.31 -6.80
C GLN A 77 -16.39 26.63 -6.16
N ARG A 78 -16.57 25.90 -5.04
CA ARG A 78 -15.47 25.20 -4.36
C ARG A 78 -14.85 24.11 -5.19
N ASP A 79 -15.60 23.48 -6.06
CA ASP A 79 -15.12 22.43 -6.97
C ASP A 79 -14.17 22.96 -8.08
N THR A 80 -14.08 24.27 -8.26
CA THR A 80 -13.17 24.91 -9.22
C THR A 80 -11.89 25.46 -8.55
N ALA A 81 -11.81 25.45 -7.23
CA ALA A 81 -10.64 25.89 -6.50
C ALA A 81 -9.40 25.06 -6.87
N SER A 82 -8.26 25.70 -7.09
CA SER A 82 -7.04 25.02 -7.56
C SER A 82 -6.57 23.87 -6.63
N GLN A 83 -6.73 24.05 -5.32
CA GLN A 83 -6.41 23.02 -4.33
C GLN A 83 -7.32 21.82 -4.48
N PHE A 84 -8.64 22.03 -4.58
CA PHE A 84 -9.62 20.98 -4.79
C PHE A 84 -9.36 20.21 -6.09
N VAL A 85 -9.17 20.92 -7.19
CA VAL A 85 -8.91 20.31 -8.54
C VAL A 85 -7.66 19.41 -8.47
N LYS A 86 -6.61 19.86 -7.80
CA LYS A 86 -5.37 19.08 -7.64
C LYS A 86 -5.58 17.84 -6.77
N GLU A 87 -6.25 17.99 -5.64
CA GLU A 87 -6.50 16.92 -4.69
C GLU A 87 -7.44 15.86 -5.29
N PHE A 88 -8.60 16.28 -5.75
CA PHE A 88 -9.58 15.40 -6.40
C PHE A 88 -9.00 14.70 -7.62
N GLY A 89 -8.24 15.43 -8.48
CA GLY A 89 -7.56 14.85 -9.63
C GLY A 89 -6.61 13.72 -9.25
N GLY A 90 -5.89 13.86 -8.13
CA GLY A 90 -5.02 12.82 -7.58
C GLY A 90 -5.80 11.56 -7.15
N TYR A 91 -6.91 11.73 -6.44
CA TYR A 91 -7.77 10.61 -6.03
C TYR A 91 -8.42 9.93 -7.23
N ARG A 92 -9.01 10.70 -8.16
CA ARG A 92 -9.62 10.16 -9.38
C ARG A 92 -8.63 9.33 -10.19
N ALA A 93 -7.39 9.81 -10.36
CA ALA A 93 -6.35 9.08 -11.07
C ALA A 93 -5.98 7.75 -10.36
N GLN A 94 -6.01 7.70 -9.02
CA GLN A 94 -5.81 6.45 -8.28
C GLN A 94 -6.97 5.47 -8.50
N LEU A 95 -8.21 5.95 -8.45
CA LEU A 95 -9.41 5.16 -8.68
C LEU A 95 -9.48 4.62 -10.12
N ALA A 96 -8.94 5.35 -11.11
CA ALA A 96 -8.93 4.95 -12.51
C ALA A 96 -7.95 3.79 -12.82
N LYS A 97 -6.88 3.62 -12.04
CA LYS A 97 -5.83 2.62 -12.32
C LYS A 97 -6.33 1.20 -12.59
N PRO A 98 -7.26 0.62 -11.79
CA PRO A 98 -7.78 -0.72 -12.07
C PRO A 98 -8.51 -0.83 -13.41
N TYR A 99 -9.15 0.25 -13.85
CA TYR A 99 -9.92 0.31 -15.11
C TYR A 99 -9.04 0.55 -16.34
N LEU A 100 -7.82 1.06 -16.14
CA LEU A 100 -6.81 1.29 -17.18
C LEU A 100 -5.77 0.15 -17.26
N SER A 101 -6.15 -1.05 -16.85
CA SER A 101 -5.33 -2.26 -16.89
C SER A 101 -6.18 -3.45 -17.32
N ASP A 102 -5.51 -4.56 -17.70
CA ASP A 102 -6.18 -5.84 -17.96
C ASP A 102 -6.14 -6.72 -16.71
N PRO A 103 -7.25 -6.81 -15.92
CA PRO A 103 -7.29 -7.63 -14.70
C PRO A 103 -7.08 -9.13 -15.00
N GLY A 104 -7.47 -9.58 -16.19
CA GLY A 104 -7.25 -10.95 -16.63
C GLY A 104 -5.77 -11.31 -16.75
N SER A 105 -4.97 -10.37 -17.21
CA SER A 105 -3.51 -10.54 -17.28
C SER A 105 -2.87 -10.65 -15.89
N GLU A 106 -3.30 -9.86 -14.90
CA GLU A 106 -2.77 -9.94 -13.53
C GLU A 106 -3.04 -11.33 -12.92
N LYS A 107 -4.28 -11.81 -13.01
CA LYS A 107 -4.67 -13.15 -12.52
C LYS A 107 -3.87 -14.25 -13.20
N THR A 108 -3.68 -14.16 -14.52
CA THR A 108 -2.88 -15.13 -15.29
C THR A 108 -1.43 -15.16 -14.81
N LEU A 109 -0.81 -13.98 -14.58
CA LEU A 109 0.56 -13.87 -14.10
C LEU A 109 0.73 -14.37 -12.66
N ILE A 110 -0.28 -14.21 -11.81
CA ILE A 110 -0.29 -14.75 -10.44
C ILE A 110 -0.33 -16.28 -10.49
N THR A 111 -1.23 -16.86 -11.30
CA THR A 111 -1.35 -18.32 -11.46
C THR A 111 -0.08 -18.92 -12.08
N GLU A 112 0.47 -18.27 -13.12
CA GLU A 112 1.75 -18.65 -13.73
C GLU A 112 2.90 -18.59 -12.72
N GLY A 113 2.97 -17.53 -11.92
CA GLY A 113 3.98 -17.38 -10.89
C GLY A 113 3.96 -18.53 -9.90
N TYR A 114 2.78 -18.95 -9.43
CA TYR A 114 2.64 -20.09 -8.54
C TYR A 114 3.02 -21.41 -9.22
N ALA A 115 2.57 -21.63 -10.44
CA ALA A 115 2.93 -22.84 -11.21
C ALA A 115 4.46 -22.96 -11.35
N ARG A 116 5.16 -21.84 -11.63
CA ARG A 116 6.62 -21.82 -11.72
C ARG A 116 7.32 -21.96 -10.37
N LEU A 117 6.69 -21.55 -9.28
CA LEU A 117 7.24 -21.79 -7.93
C LEU A 117 7.26 -23.29 -7.55
N GLN A 118 6.46 -24.12 -8.21
CA GLN A 118 6.44 -25.58 -7.99
C GLN A 118 7.60 -26.30 -8.68
N GLU A 119 8.36 -25.61 -9.53
CA GLU A 119 9.48 -26.18 -10.28
C GLU A 119 10.73 -25.28 -10.14
N GLU A 120 11.88 -25.89 -10.01
CA GLU A 120 13.19 -25.25 -10.07
C GLU A 120 13.84 -25.54 -11.42
N VAL A 121 14.34 -24.49 -12.09
CA VAL A 121 14.99 -24.57 -13.38
C VAL A 121 16.46 -24.23 -13.23
N LYS A 122 17.34 -25.08 -13.79
CA LYS A 122 18.78 -24.79 -13.94
C LYS A 122 19.03 -24.29 -15.34
N ALA A 123 19.74 -23.17 -15.46
CA ALA A 123 20.07 -22.61 -16.77
C ALA A 123 21.47 -21.99 -16.81
N SER A 124 22.03 -21.97 -18.02
CA SER A 124 23.19 -21.17 -18.36
C SER A 124 22.80 -20.05 -19.30
N HIS A 125 23.52 -18.93 -19.25
CA HIS A 125 23.27 -17.80 -20.15
C HIS A 125 24.51 -17.14 -20.72
N ILE A 126 24.32 -16.42 -21.82
CA ILE A 126 25.26 -15.48 -22.40
C ILE A 126 24.54 -14.14 -22.53
N MET A 127 25.11 -13.07 -22.01
CA MET A 127 24.52 -11.74 -22.04
C MET A 127 25.35 -10.77 -22.88
N PHE A 128 24.68 -10.01 -23.76
CA PHE A 128 25.23 -8.82 -24.41
C PHE A 128 24.54 -7.61 -23.84
N GLU A 129 25.31 -6.75 -23.21
CA GLU A 129 24.79 -5.56 -22.55
C GLU A 129 24.16 -4.59 -23.56
N LEU A 130 23.01 -4.04 -23.19
CA LEU A 130 22.32 -3.01 -23.97
C LEU A 130 21.36 -2.27 -23.05
N GLU A 131 21.52 -0.97 -22.98
CA GLU A 131 20.67 -0.11 -22.15
C GLU A 131 19.17 -0.26 -22.50
N SER A 132 18.32 -0.10 -21.51
CA SER A 132 16.87 -0.17 -21.68
C SER A 132 16.32 0.95 -22.60
N THR A 133 17.07 2.04 -22.72
CA THR A 133 16.77 3.23 -23.54
C THR A 133 17.44 3.21 -24.91
N ALA A 134 18.14 2.12 -25.27
CA ALA A 134 18.81 1.96 -26.54
C ALA A 134 17.85 2.12 -27.73
N LEU A 135 18.33 2.71 -28.81
CA LEU A 135 17.55 2.92 -30.02
C LEU A 135 17.27 1.58 -30.72
N PRO A 136 16.19 1.50 -31.54
CA PRO A 136 15.87 0.32 -32.32
C PRO A 136 17.02 -0.19 -33.20
N SER A 137 17.82 0.69 -33.80
CA SER A 137 19.03 0.33 -34.58
C SER A 137 20.04 -0.46 -33.75
N ASP A 138 20.40 0.04 -32.56
CA ASP A 138 21.31 -0.64 -31.64
C ASP A 138 20.72 -1.97 -31.17
N THR A 139 19.42 -1.95 -30.91
CA THR A 139 18.66 -3.15 -30.53
C THR A 139 18.73 -4.22 -31.63
N VAL A 140 18.51 -3.86 -32.89
CA VAL A 140 18.61 -4.78 -34.06
C VAL A 140 20.04 -5.28 -34.25
N LYS A 141 21.05 -4.43 -34.09
CA LYS A 141 22.46 -4.81 -34.20
C LYS A 141 22.82 -5.87 -33.20
N VAL A 142 22.59 -5.61 -31.90
CA VAL A 142 22.90 -6.57 -30.82
C VAL A 142 22.11 -7.86 -30.95
N PHE A 143 20.83 -7.77 -31.34
CA PHE A 143 19.99 -8.95 -31.62
C PHE A 143 20.60 -9.84 -32.72
N ASN A 144 21.06 -9.25 -33.83
CA ASN A 144 21.67 -9.99 -34.92
C ASN A 144 23.03 -10.60 -34.54
N GLU A 145 23.85 -9.89 -33.77
CA GLU A 145 25.09 -10.41 -33.22
C GLU A 145 24.84 -11.63 -32.33
N MET A 146 23.87 -11.55 -31.42
CA MET A 146 23.44 -12.67 -30.58
C MET A 146 22.88 -13.83 -31.37
N LYS A 147 22.07 -13.55 -32.40
CA LYS A 147 21.51 -14.59 -33.30
C LYS A 147 22.63 -15.33 -34.07
N ASN A 148 23.65 -14.60 -34.52
CA ASN A 148 24.80 -15.20 -35.20
C ASN A 148 25.58 -16.08 -34.21
N LEU A 149 25.82 -15.61 -32.98
CA LEU A 149 26.47 -16.42 -31.94
C LEU A 149 25.66 -17.70 -31.62
N ARG A 150 24.34 -17.59 -31.54
CA ARG A 150 23.48 -18.77 -31.36
C ARG A 150 23.68 -19.77 -32.50
N ASN A 151 23.73 -19.32 -33.75
CA ASN A 151 23.96 -20.18 -34.91
C ASN A 151 25.37 -20.83 -34.86
N GLU A 152 26.39 -20.15 -34.42
CA GLU A 152 27.72 -20.73 -34.21
C GLU A 152 27.69 -21.84 -33.17
N ILE A 153 26.98 -21.63 -32.05
CA ILE A 153 26.85 -22.63 -30.99
C ILE A 153 26.02 -23.84 -31.48
N THR A 154 24.87 -23.60 -32.11
CA THR A 154 23.99 -24.67 -32.58
C THR A 154 24.57 -25.45 -33.74
N SER A 155 25.60 -24.96 -34.45
CA SER A 155 26.37 -25.67 -35.47
C SER A 155 27.68 -26.26 -34.95
N ASP A 156 27.86 -26.35 -33.65
CA ASP A 156 29.03 -26.91 -32.94
C ASP A 156 30.39 -26.26 -33.32
N LYS A 157 30.36 -25.00 -33.80
CA LYS A 157 31.60 -24.23 -34.05
C LYS A 157 32.28 -23.75 -32.77
N ILE A 158 31.49 -23.52 -31.73
CA ILE A 158 31.95 -23.13 -30.38
C ILE A 158 31.00 -23.78 -29.37
N SER A 159 31.49 -24.20 -28.21
CA SER A 159 30.63 -24.67 -27.13
C SER A 159 29.89 -23.48 -26.48
N PHE A 160 28.72 -23.74 -25.87
CA PHE A 160 28.00 -22.69 -25.14
C PHE A 160 28.84 -22.11 -24.02
N GLU A 161 29.56 -22.96 -23.32
CA GLU A 161 30.41 -22.63 -22.17
C GLU A 161 31.60 -21.74 -22.58
N ASP A 162 32.26 -22.02 -23.73
CA ASP A 162 33.35 -21.21 -24.24
C ASP A 162 32.89 -19.89 -24.82
N ALA A 163 31.72 -19.87 -25.44
CA ALA A 163 31.06 -18.64 -25.88
C ALA A 163 30.70 -17.74 -24.67
N ALA A 164 30.21 -18.32 -23.58
CA ALA A 164 29.93 -17.60 -22.35
C ALA A 164 31.20 -16.98 -21.76
N ARG A 165 32.28 -17.78 -21.62
CA ARG A 165 33.57 -17.31 -21.09
C ARG A 165 34.21 -16.19 -21.91
N SER A 166 34.06 -16.23 -23.22
CA SER A 166 34.75 -15.30 -24.13
C SER A 166 33.95 -14.07 -24.52
N LYS A 167 32.60 -14.13 -24.49
CA LYS A 167 31.76 -13.09 -25.07
C LYS A 167 30.66 -12.54 -24.13
N SER A 168 30.38 -13.21 -23.00
CA SER A 168 29.32 -12.73 -22.09
C SER A 168 29.76 -11.49 -21.32
N ALA A 169 28.88 -10.48 -21.25
CA ALA A 169 29.07 -9.31 -20.41
C ALA A 169 28.81 -9.60 -18.92
N ASP A 170 28.10 -10.69 -18.60
CA ASP A 170 27.99 -11.17 -17.22
C ASP A 170 29.27 -11.92 -16.82
N THR A 171 30.23 -11.18 -16.29
CA THR A 171 31.56 -11.69 -15.92
C THR A 171 31.52 -12.69 -14.77
N TRP A 172 30.45 -12.70 -13.97
CA TRP A 172 30.33 -13.61 -12.83
C TRP A 172 30.01 -15.05 -13.33
N SER A 173 28.94 -15.21 -14.08
CA SER A 173 28.57 -16.54 -14.61
C SER A 173 29.46 -16.98 -15.76
N ALA A 174 30.03 -16.05 -16.54
CA ALA A 174 30.94 -16.34 -17.63
C ALA A 174 32.12 -17.25 -17.21
N LYS A 175 32.74 -17.02 -16.04
CA LYS A 175 33.82 -17.84 -15.49
C LYS A 175 33.42 -19.30 -15.29
N GLN A 176 32.12 -19.54 -15.06
CA GLN A 176 31.51 -20.86 -14.86
C GLN A 176 30.83 -21.39 -16.13
N GLY A 177 31.16 -20.83 -17.32
CA GLY A 177 30.55 -21.22 -18.59
C GLY A 177 29.09 -20.74 -18.73
N GLY A 178 28.72 -19.69 -18.01
CA GLY A 178 27.38 -19.11 -18.01
C GLY A 178 26.41 -19.76 -17.01
N ASP A 179 26.83 -20.76 -16.24
CA ASP A 179 25.95 -21.49 -15.29
C ASP A 179 25.46 -20.55 -14.17
N LEU A 180 24.14 -20.48 -14.00
CA LEU A 180 23.46 -19.68 -12.96
C LEU A 180 22.95 -20.54 -11.79
N GLY A 181 23.14 -21.88 -11.86
CA GLY A 181 22.54 -22.79 -10.90
C GLY A 181 21.02 -22.90 -11.07
N TYR A 182 20.38 -23.48 -10.06
CA TYR A 182 18.93 -23.56 -9.98
C TYR A 182 18.30 -22.25 -9.51
N PHE A 183 17.16 -21.91 -10.05
CA PHE A 183 16.33 -20.77 -9.62
C PHE A 183 14.85 -21.10 -9.83
N THR A 184 13.99 -20.30 -9.20
CA THR A 184 12.54 -20.41 -9.33
C THR A 184 11.93 -19.07 -9.73
N ALA A 185 10.61 -19.00 -9.87
CA ALA A 185 9.90 -17.76 -10.19
C ALA A 185 10.32 -16.61 -9.28
N PHE A 186 10.39 -15.40 -9.83
CA PHE A 186 10.77 -14.15 -9.15
C PHE A 186 12.25 -14.05 -8.71
N ASN A 187 13.10 -15.02 -9.03
CA ASN A 187 14.55 -14.90 -8.81
C ASN A 187 15.24 -14.14 -9.94
N MET A 188 14.73 -14.26 -11.16
CA MET A 188 15.25 -13.60 -12.36
C MET A 188 14.27 -12.55 -12.88
N VAL A 189 14.74 -11.62 -13.72
CA VAL A 189 13.83 -10.71 -14.43
C VAL A 189 12.89 -11.48 -15.33
N TYR A 190 11.62 -11.09 -15.39
CA TYR A 190 10.58 -11.88 -16.03
C TYR A 190 10.87 -12.32 -17.49
N PRO A 191 11.44 -11.48 -18.39
CA PRO A 191 11.76 -11.95 -19.73
C PRO A 191 12.74 -13.12 -19.73
N PHE A 192 13.73 -13.10 -18.82
CA PHE A 192 14.70 -14.16 -18.64
C PHE A 192 14.03 -15.42 -18.06
N GLU A 193 13.29 -15.27 -16.96
CA GLU A 193 12.52 -16.35 -16.34
C GLU A 193 11.60 -17.02 -17.37
N ASN A 194 10.85 -16.21 -18.11
CA ASN A 194 9.94 -16.70 -19.15
C ASN A 194 10.69 -17.49 -20.24
N GLY A 195 11.87 -17.03 -20.64
CA GLY A 195 12.74 -17.74 -21.56
C GLY A 195 13.16 -19.10 -21.03
N ALA A 196 13.66 -19.15 -19.79
CA ALA A 196 14.15 -20.38 -19.18
C ALA A 196 13.02 -21.42 -18.95
N TYR A 197 11.85 -20.98 -18.48
CA TYR A 197 10.72 -21.88 -18.23
C TYR A 197 10.07 -22.43 -19.49
N ASN A 198 10.14 -21.72 -20.62
CA ASN A 198 9.52 -22.14 -21.89
C ASN A 198 10.48 -22.91 -22.83
N GLN A 199 11.75 -23.12 -22.44
CA GLN A 199 12.71 -23.90 -23.19
C GLN A 199 12.66 -25.37 -22.80
N ASN A 200 12.90 -26.31 -23.73
CA ASN A 200 13.18 -27.68 -23.37
C ASN A 200 14.63 -27.80 -22.82
N ILE A 201 14.89 -28.84 -22.05
CA ILE A 201 16.23 -29.12 -21.54
C ILE A 201 17.19 -29.32 -22.72
N GLY A 202 18.32 -28.61 -22.71
CA GLY A 202 19.34 -28.60 -23.75
C GLY A 202 19.10 -27.62 -24.90
N GLU A 203 17.90 -27.04 -25.04
CA GLU A 203 17.65 -26.02 -26.06
C GLU A 203 18.29 -24.66 -25.69
N ILE A 204 18.69 -23.93 -26.73
CA ILE A 204 19.20 -22.56 -26.63
C ILE A 204 18.14 -21.61 -27.21
N SER A 205 17.73 -20.66 -26.41
CA SER A 205 16.71 -19.66 -26.80
C SER A 205 17.12 -18.84 -28.01
N MET A 206 16.16 -18.25 -28.69
CA MET A 206 16.42 -17.03 -29.47
C MET A 206 16.89 -15.91 -28.53
N PRO A 207 17.55 -14.85 -29.05
CA PRO A 207 17.94 -13.73 -28.20
C PRO A 207 16.72 -13.11 -27.49
N ILE A 208 16.76 -13.07 -26.16
CA ILE A 208 15.68 -12.56 -25.29
C ILE A 208 16.09 -11.22 -24.71
N ARG A 209 15.27 -10.18 -24.92
CA ARG A 209 15.53 -8.83 -24.43
C ARG A 209 15.11 -8.69 -22.96
N SER A 210 16.00 -8.18 -22.14
CA SER A 210 15.71 -7.70 -20.78
C SER A 210 16.15 -6.23 -20.61
N GLN A 211 15.97 -5.66 -19.43
CA GLN A 211 16.48 -4.33 -19.11
C GLN A 211 18.00 -4.23 -19.12
N PHE A 212 18.72 -5.36 -19.00
CA PHE A 212 20.18 -5.42 -18.98
C PHE A 212 20.80 -5.65 -20.36
N GLY A 213 20.05 -6.12 -21.32
CA GLY A 213 20.56 -6.47 -22.64
C GLY A 213 19.83 -7.61 -23.28
N TYR A 214 20.53 -8.31 -24.18
CA TYR A 214 20.06 -9.53 -24.80
C TYR A 214 20.71 -10.77 -24.16
N HIS A 215 19.95 -11.84 -24.03
CA HIS A 215 20.37 -13.11 -23.45
C HIS A 215 20.13 -14.26 -24.41
N LEU A 216 21.12 -15.16 -24.55
CA LEU A 216 20.89 -16.55 -24.97
C LEU A 216 20.78 -17.38 -23.70
N ILE A 217 19.73 -18.17 -23.58
CA ILE A 217 19.46 -18.99 -22.40
C ILE A 217 19.46 -20.46 -22.82
N LYS A 218 20.19 -21.30 -22.09
CA LYS A 218 20.19 -22.77 -22.26
C LYS A 218 19.68 -23.37 -20.97
N THR A 219 18.45 -23.90 -20.97
CA THR A 219 17.91 -24.64 -19.83
C THR A 219 18.60 -26.00 -19.77
N THR A 220 19.28 -26.30 -18.66
CA THR A 220 20.13 -27.49 -18.52
C THR A 220 19.48 -28.57 -17.67
N ASP A 221 18.61 -28.21 -16.73
CA ASP A 221 17.90 -29.19 -15.90
C ASP A 221 16.62 -28.58 -15.31
N ARG A 222 15.73 -29.47 -14.81
CA ARG A 222 14.47 -29.13 -14.11
C ARG A 222 14.22 -30.12 -12.99
N ARG A 223 13.70 -29.64 -11.87
CA ARG A 223 13.30 -30.48 -10.76
C ARG A 223 12.10 -29.90 -10.00
N PRO A 224 11.34 -30.70 -9.28
CA PRO A 224 10.31 -30.22 -8.37
C PRO A 224 10.91 -29.24 -7.34
N ALA A 225 10.13 -28.26 -6.91
CA ALA A 225 10.56 -27.28 -5.92
C ALA A 225 11.06 -27.94 -4.62
N SER A 226 12.23 -27.55 -4.20
CA SER A 226 12.86 -28.05 -2.96
C SER A 226 12.20 -27.50 -1.69
N GLY A 227 11.38 -26.46 -1.80
CA GLY A 227 10.79 -25.73 -0.67
C GLY A 227 11.79 -24.89 0.09
N THR A 228 11.62 -24.78 1.41
CA THR A 228 12.58 -24.14 2.33
C THR A 228 13.10 -25.16 3.32
N VAL A 229 14.28 -24.88 3.85
CA VAL A 229 14.89 -25.70 4.90
C VAL A 229 15.17 -24.84 6.14
N LYS A 230 14.95 -25.44 7.29
CA LYS A 230 15.39 -24.92 8.56
C LYS A 230 16.56 -25.78 9.05
N VAL A 231 17.69 -25.13 9.31
CA VAL A 231 18.91 -25.82 9.69
C VAL A 231 19.51 -25.19 10.95
N ARG A 232 20.41 -25.92 11.57
CA ARG A 232 21.38 -25.38 12.53
C ARG A 232 22.79 -25.61 12.04
N GLN A 233 23.72 -24.74 12.46
CA GLN A 233 25.12 -24.83 12.02
C GLN A 233 26.09 -24.78 13.19
N ILE A 234 27.27 -25.34 12.91
CA ILE A 234 28.52 -25.09 13.65
C ILE A 234 29.49 -24.50 12.65
N PHE A 235 30.05 -23.33 12.97
CA PHE A 235 30.86 -22.52 12.05
C PHE A 235 32.23 -22.24 12.64
N PHE A 236 33.25 -22.30 11.77
CA PHE A 236 34.61 -21.91 12.06
C PHE A 236 35.11 -20.91 11.00
N SER A 237 35.50 -19.73 11.46
CA SER A 237 35.89 -18.62 10.57
C SER A 237 37.24 -18.87 9.89
N ALA A 238 37.23 -18.69 8.58
CA ALA A 238 38.43 -18.62 7.73
C ALA A 238 38.00 -18.01 6.40
N ASP A 239 38.13 -16.72 6.22
CA ASP A 239 37.84 -16.05 4.96
C ASP A 239 38.87 -16.41 3.85
N GLU A 240 38.67 -15.86 2.65
CA GLU A 240 39.55 -16.14 1.50
C GLU A 240 40.95 -15.57 1.71
N GLU A 241 41.11 -14.54 2.54
CA GLU A 241 42.39 -13.89 2.85
C GLU A 241 43.07 -14.48 4.09
N ALA A 242 42.42 -15.45 4.76
CA ALA A 242 42.93 -16.08 5.97
C ALA A 242 44.28 -16.75 5.71
N LYS A 243 45.17 -16.62 6.68
CA LYS A 243 46.48 -17.30 6.62
C LYS A 243 46.27 -18.81 6.54
N ILE A 244 47.18 -19.50 5.83
CA ILE A 244 47.10 -20.97 5.63
C ILE A 244 46.90 -21.71 6.96
N ASN A 245 47.57 -21.31 8.03
CA ASN A 245 47.45 -21.94 9.33
C ASN A 245 46.03 -21.75 9.95
N GLU A 246 45.40 -20.60 9.71
CA GLU A 246 44.05 -20.30 10.23
C GLU A 246 43.00 -21.10 9.45
N SER A 247 43.12 -21.17 8.11
CA SER A 247 42.26 -21.99 7.28
C SER A 247 42.35 -23.48 7.64
N GLN A 248 43.57 -24.00 7.83
CA GLN A 248 43.80 -25.38 8.26
C GLN A 248 43.30 -25.67 9.67
N ARG A 249 43.34 -24.68 10.58
CA ARG A 249 42.76 -24.79 11.92
C ARG A 249 41.21 -24.93 11.83
N ALA A 250 40.59 -24.06 11.08
CA ALA A 250 39.13 -24.07 10.91
C ALA A 250 38.66 -25.38 10.26
N GLU A 251 39.37 -25.87 9.23
CA GLU A 251 39.09 -27.15 8.59
C GLU A 251 39.18 -28.32 9.60
N ARG A 252 40.29 -28.40 10.35
CA ARG A 252 40.48 -29.45 11.36
C ARG A 252 39.42 -29.38 12.45
N SER A 253 39.03 -28.17 12.87
CA SER A 253 37.95 -28.02 13.87
C SER A 253 36.59 -28.50 13.34
N ALA A 254 36.24 -28.18 12.10
CA ALA A 254 35.04 -28.68 11.47
C ALA A 254 35.05 -30.21 11.28
N GLN A 255 36.21 -30.76 10.89
CA GLN A 255 36.39 -32.21 10.78
C GLN A 255 36.29 -32.91 12.15
N GLU A 256 36.80 -32.33 13.20
CA GLU A 256 36.71 -32.87 14.56
C GLU A 256 35.23 -32.90 15.01
N ILE A 257 34.46 -31.83 14.77
CA ILE A 257 33.00 -31.81 15.02
C ILE A 257 32.31 -32.96 14.26
N PHE A 258 32.62 -33.11 12.98
CA PHE A 258 32.03 -34.18 12.17
C PHE A 258 32.35 -35.57 12.72
N ASN A 259 33.58 -35.82 13.13
CA ASN A 259 34.01 -37.09 13.73
C ASN A 259 33.27 -37.37 15.03
N ARG A 260 33.08 -36.38 15.89
CA ARG A 260 32.33 -36.48 17.17
C ARG A 260 30.84 -36.79 16.91
N LEU A 261 30.23 -36.15 15.88
CA LEU A 261 28.88 -36.48 15.45
C LEU A 261 28.76 -37.93 14.96
N GLN A 262 29.77 -38.45 14.26
CA GLN A 262 29.79 -39.84 13.82
C GLN A 262 29.89 -40.84 14.98
N THR A 263 30.47 -40.45 16.12
CA THR A 263 30.53 -41.26 17.35
C THR A 263 29.25 -41.14 18.19
N GLY A 264 28.25 -40.38 17.71
CA GLY A 264 26.94 -40.26 18.36
C GLY A 264 26.79 -39.13 19.36
N GLU A 265 27.74 -38.19 19.40
CA GLU A 265 27.60 -37.01 20.23
C GLU A 265 26.51 -36.05 19.67
N ASP A 266 25.77 -35.44 20.57
CA ASP A 266 24.63 -34.59 20.21
C ASP A 266 25.11 -33.28 19.56
N PHE A 267 24.47 -32.92 18.44
CA PHE A 267 24.80 -31.71 17.67
C PHE A 267 24.69 -30.43 18.49
N VAL A 268 23.64 -30.32 19.34
CA VAL A 268 23.38 -29.12 20.16
C VAL A 268 24.50 -28.90 21.18
N SER A 269 25.00 -29.98 21.78
CA SER A 269 26.12 -29.91 22.72
C SER A 269 27.40 -29.37 22.08
N LEU A 270 27.60 -29.70 20.77
CA LEU A 270 28.75 -29.30 19.99
C LEU A 270 28.65 -27.84 19.48
N VAL A 271 27.48 -27.23 19.46
CA VAL A 271 27.30 -25.80 19.09
C VAL A 271 28.15 -24.87 19.97
N SER A 272 28.46 -25.28 21.20
CA SER A 272 29.34 -24.54 22.11
C SER A 272 30.75 -24.25 21.51
N PHE A 273 31.19 -25.04 20.53
CA PHE A 273 32.47 -24.86 19.82
C PHE A 273 32.36 -23.92 18.61
N SER A 274 31.13 -23.56 18.18
CA SER A 274 30.92 -22.64 17.05
C SER A 274 31.53 -21.27 17.31
N GLU A 275 32.14 -20.68 16.30
CA GLU A 275 32.62 -19.29 16.30
C GLU A 275 31.55 -18.27 15.89
N ASP A 276 30.39 -18.74 15.38
CA ASP A 276 29.25 -17.87 15.10
C ASP A 276 28.48 -17.52 16.39
N ARG A 277 28.77 -16.34 16.91
CA ARG A 277 28.15 -15.87 18.17
C ARG A 277 26.63 -15.70 18.03
N LYS A 278 26.11 -15.34 16.86
CA LYS A 278 24.67 -15.06 16.67
C LYS A 278 23.83 -16.33 16.77
N THR A 279 24.27 -17.40 16.07
CA THR A 279 23.52 -18.66 16.09
C THR A 279 23.85 -19.51 17.31
N LYS A 280 24.98 -19.30 17.95
CA LYS A 280 25.40 -20.05 19.17
C LYS A 280 24.39 -19.91 20.30
N GLU A 281 23.87 -18.70 20.55
CA GLU A 281 22.86 -18.42 21.58
C GLU A 281 21.53 -19.12 21.32
N SER A 282 21.20 -19.35 20.02
CA SER A 282 20.01 -20.07 19.56
C SER A 282 20.28 -21.54 19.24
N GLN A 283 21.27 -22.19 19.87
CA GLN A 283 21.63 -23.60 19.64
C GLN A 283 22.01 -23.89 18.17
N GLY A 284 22.63 -22.92 17.51
CA GLY A 284 23.07 -23.01 16.11
C GLY A 284 21.95 -22.77 15.09
N VAL A 285 20.70 -22.53 15.51
CA VAL A 285 19.53 -22.39 14.63
C VAL A 285 19.65 -21.17 13.75
N MET A 286 19.42 -21.38 12.46
CA MET A 286 19.36 -20.33 11.45
C MET A 286 17.90 -20.05 11.04
N PRO A 287 17.60 -18.84 10.55
CA PRO A 287 16.33 -18.59 9.87
C PRO A 287 16.13 -19.59 8.72
N GLU A 288 14.89 -19.96 8.45
CA GLU A 288 14.55 -20.79 7.28
C GLU A 288 14.93 -20.08 5.97
N PHE A 289 15.37 -20.84 5.00
CA PHE A 289 15.76 -20.30 3.69
C PHE A 289 15.40 -21.25 2.55
N GLY A 290 15.09 -20.67 1.40
CA GLY A 290 14.92 -21.34 0.12
C GLY A 290 16.13 -21.12 -0.79
N LEU A 291 15.98 -21.42 -2.08
CA LEU A 291 17.02 -21.26 -3.11
C LEU A 291 17.53 -19.81 -3.23
N ASN A 292 18.80 -19.66 -3.52
CA ASN A 292 19.50 -18.40 -3.77
C ASN A 292 19.45 -17.40 -2.59
N LYS A 293 19.36 -17.93 -1.36
CA LYS A 293 19.37 -17.14 -0.11
C LYS A 293 20.68 -17.30 0.69
N MET A 294 21.41 -18.36 0.42
CA MET A 294 22.67 -18.66 1.10
C MET A 294 23.82 -18.80 0.08
N MET A 295 25.04 -18.89 0.57
CA MET A 295 26.20 -19.19 -0.29
C MET A 295 26.00 -20.54 -0.98
N PRO A 296 26.32 -20.67 -2.29
CA PRO A 296 25.99 -21.87 -3.06
C PRO A 296 26.40 -23.18 -2.42
N ALA A 297 27.64 -23.29 -1.93
CA ALA A 297 28.14 -24.52 -1.28
C ALA A 297 27.37 -24.85 0.02
N PHE A 298 26.99 -23.84 0.78
CA PHE A 298 26.18 -24.01 2.00
C PHE A 298 24.76 -24.47 1.66
N GLU A 299 24.17 -23.83 0.68
CA GLU A 299 22.80 -24.12 0.22
C GLU A 299 22.70 -25.53 -0.37
N GLU A 300 23.62 -25.90 -1.25
CA GLU A 300 23.69 -27.23 -1.85
C GLU A 300 23.79 -28.32 -0.79
N ALA A 301 24.66 -28.13 0.19
CA ALA A 301 24.81 -29.10 1.28
C ALA A 301 23.56 -29.19 2.17
N ALA A 302 22.92 -28.05 2.48
CA ALA A 302 21.70 -28.06 3.28
C ALA A 302 20.54 -28.77 2.57
N PHE A 303 20.37 -28.52 1.25
CA PHE A 303 19.36 -29.20 0.44
C PHE A 303 19.68 -30.68 0.11
N ALA A 304 20.93 -31.12 0.23
CA ALA A 304 21.32 -32.51 0.07
C ALA A 304 20.90 -33.40 1.28
N LEU A 305 20.69 -32.81 2.46
CA LEU A 305 20.22 -33.52 3.66
C LEU A 305 18.77 -33.94 3.47
N LYS A 306 18.42 -35.20 3.81
CA LYS A 306 17.10 -35.78 3.46
C LYS A 306 16.12 -35.76 4.63
N SER A 307 16.59 -36.07 5.83
CA SER A 307 15.75 -36.26 7.00
C SER A 307 16.15 -35.33 8.15
N PRO A 308 15.19 -34.86 8.94
CA PRO A 308 15.52 -34.14 10.17
C PRO A 308 16.49 -34.93 11.05
N GLY A 309 17.55 -34.27 11.49
CA GLY A 309 18.65 -34.91 12.21
C GLY A 309 19.88 -35.23 11.35
N ASP A 310 19.73 -35.39 10.02
CA ASP A 310 20.87 -35.57 9.12
C ASP A 310 21.82 -34.37 9.20
N TYR A 311 23.11 -34.60 9.10
CA TYR A 311 24.13 -33.56 9.13
C TYR A 311 25.13 -33.70 7.99
N SER A 312 25.68 -32.57 7.55
CA SER A 312 26.63 -32.52 6.42
C SER A 312 28.04 -32.93 6.83
N MET A 313 28.86 -33.35 5.87
CA MET A 313 30.32 -33.24 6.01
C MET A 313 30.72 -31.76 6.18
N PRO A 314 31.97 -31.48 6.65
CA PRO A 314 32.50 -30.12 6.66
C PRO A 314 32.45 -29.49 5.27
N ILE A 315 31.88 -28.29 5.19
CA ILE A 315 31.67 -27.55 3.93
C ILE A 315 32.49 -26.27 3.97
N ARG A 316 33.25 -26.00 2.93
CA ARG A 316 34.01 -24.78 2.75
C ARG A 316 33.15 -23.74 2.03
N THR A 317 33.06 -22.53 2.61
CA THR A 317 32.56 -21.33 1.96
C THR A 317 33.63 -20.23 1.96
N ASN A 318 33.34 -19.10 1.32
CA ASN A 318 34.30 -17.96 1.29
C ASN A 318 34.53 -17.32 2.68
N ILE A 319 33.70 -17.61 3.69
CA ILE A 319 33.83 -17.06 5.04
C ILE A 319 34.37 -18.08 6.06
N GLY A 320 34.38 -19.36 5.73
CA GLY A 320 34.88 -20.39 6.66
C GLY A 320 34.34 -21.78 6.40
N TRP A 321 34.41 -22.63 7.42
CA TRP A 321 33.97 -24.01 7.41
C TRP A 321 32.69 -24.19 8.23
N HIS A 322 31.75 -24.96 7.70
CA HIS A 322 30.43 -25.22 8.31
C HIS A 322 30.17 -26.71 8.45
N VAL A 323 29.50 -27.10 9.51
CA VAL A 323 28.80 -28.38 9.63
C VAL A 323 27.33 -28.03 9.88
N ILE A 324 26.44 -28.56 9.02
CA ILE A 324 25.01 -28.20 8.99
C ILE A 324 24.20 -29.40 9.42
N GLN A 325 23.16 -29.21 10.26
CA GLN A 325 22.16 -30.24 10.55
C GLN A 325 20.79 -29.77 10.09
N LEU A 326 20.08 -30.62 9.37
CA LEU A 326 18.70 -30.40 8.97
C LEU A 326 17.77 -30.52 10.20
N MET A 327 16.99 -29.52 10.45
CA MET A 327 15.93 -29.52 11.46
C MET A 327 14.57 -29.84 10.86
N GLU A 328 14.26 -29.20 9.75
CA GLU A 328 12.96 -29.31 9.11
C GLU A 328 13.08 -28.99 7.61
N ARG A 329 12.32 -29.72 6.80
CA ARG A 329 12.11 -29.41 5.39
C ARG A 329 10.66 -28.99 5.21
N ILE A 330 10.44 -27.76 4.75
CA ILE A 330 9.13 -27.13 4.62
C ILE A 330 8.77 -27.12 3.15
N PRO A 331 7.74 -27.86 2.71
CA PRO A 331 7.30 -27.84 1.32
C PRO A 331 6.71 -26.48 0.94
N LEU A 332 6.63 -26.22 -0.38
CA LEU A 332 5.96 -25.02 -0.87
C LEU A 332 4.50 -25.02 -0.40
N PRO A 333 4.02 -23.94 0.24
CA PRO A 333 2.62 -23.84 0.66
C PRO A 333 1.65 -23.86 -0.52
N GLU A 334 0.38 -24.21 -0.25
CA GLU A 334 -0.67 -24.19 -1.26
C GLU A 334 -0.96 -22.77 -1.77
N PHE A 335 -1.50 -22.69 -3.00
CA PHE A 335 -1.79 -21.43 -3.69
C PHE A 335 -2.58 -20.44 -2.84
N ALA A 336 -3.64 -20.89 -2.18
CA ALA A 336 -4.49 -20.03 -1.35
C ALA A 336 -3.72 -19.29 -0.23
N THR A 337 -2.71 -19.94 0.34
CA THR A 337 -1.83 -19.36 1.36
C THR A 337 -0.86 -18.35 0.75
N MET A 338 -0.38 -18.60 -0.46
CA MET A 338 0.66 -17.80 -1.13
C MET A 338 0.09 -16.69 -2.04
N GLU A 339 -1.20 -16.72 -2.36
CA GLU A 339 -1.82 -15.83 -3.36
C GLU A 339 -1.52 -14.35 -3.09
N LYS A 340 -1.65 -13.91 -1.85
CA LYS A 340 -1.36 -12.51 -1.45
C LYS A 340 0.12 -12.15 -1.65
N GLU A 341 1.03 -13.04 -1.29
CA GLU A 341 2.47 -12.84 -1.46
C GLU A 341 2.84 -12.78 -2.94
N ILE A 342 2.33 -13.73 -3.73
CA ILE A 342 2.58 -13.79 -5.18
C ILE A 342 2.00 -12.54 -5.86
N THR A 343 0.80 -12.11 -5.50
CA THR A 343 0.20 -10.87 -6.00
C THR A 343 1.11 -9.67 -5.76
N ASN A 344 1.68 -9.54 -4.55
CA ASN A 344 2.60 -8.47 -4.22
C ASN A 344 3.92 -8.57 -5.02
N LYS A 345 4.43 -9.77 -5.25
CA LYS A 345 5.62 -10.00 -6.10
C LYS A 345 5.33 -9.62 -7.55
N VAL A 346 4.21 -10.06 -8.12
CA VAL A 346 3.77 -9.72 -9.49
C VAL A 346 3.67 -8.21 -9.68
N LYS A 347 3.07 -7.49 -8.71
CA LYS A 347 2.92 -6.02 -8.79
C LYS A 347 4.25 -5.25 -8.80
N ARG A 348 5.27 -5.79 -8.16
CA ARG A 348 6.62 -5.18 -8.10
C ARG A 348 7.53 -5.61 -9.24
N ASP A 349 7.22 -6.70 -9.90
CA ASP A 349 8.00 -7.29 -10.97
C ASP A 349 7.73 -6.58 -12.32
N SER A 350 8.69 -6.70 -13.25
CA SER A 350 8.58 -6.18 -14.62
C SER A 350 7.40 -6.79 -15.39
N ARG A 351 6.94 -7.98 -15.03
CA ARG A 351 5.76 -8.65 -15.62
C ARG A 351 4.47 -7.87 -15.44
N SER A 352 4.35 -7.05 -14.40
CA SER A 352 3.18 -6.20 -14.19
C SER A 352 2.91 -5.25 -15.36
N LYS A 353 3.95 -4.86 -16.09
CA LYS A 353 3.85 -4.00 -17.27
C LYS A 353 3.22 -4.69 -18.49
N LEU A 354 3.21 -6.03 -18.52
CA LEU A 354 2.65 -6.78 -19.65
C LEU A 354 1.14 -6.58 -19.78
N GLY A 355 0.43 -6.52 -18.66
CA GLY A 355 -0.99 -6.20 -18.63
C GLY A 355 -1.29 -4.83 -19.25
N ALA A 356 -0.50 -3.81 -18.91
CA ALA A 356 -0.64 -2.47 -19.48
C ALA A 356 -0.31 -2.42 -20.97
N VAL A 357 0.74 -3.12 -21.41
CA VAL A 357 1.11 -3.20 -22.83
C VAL A 357 0.01 -3.93 -23.65
N LYS A 358 -0.51 -5.05 -23.12
CA LYS A 358 -1.61 -5.78 -23.75
C LYS A 358 -2.87 -4.91 -23.82
N PHE A 359 -3.25 -4.30 -22.69
CA PHE A 359 -4.41 -3.42 -22.59
C PHE A 359 -4.35 -2.29 -23.63
N LEU A 360 -3.22 -1.60 -23.71
CA LEU A 360 -3.00 -0.53 -24.70
C LEU A 360 -3.09 -1.03 -26.14
N LYS A 361 -2.53 -2.20 -26.45
CA LYS A 361 -2.63 -2.83 -27.77
C LYS A 361 -4.09 -3.13 -28.13
N ASP A 362 -4.85 -3.65 -27.17
CA ASP A 362 -6.26 -3.97 -27.33
C ASP A 362 -7.10 -2.70 -27.49
N LEU A 363 -6.82 -1.62 -26.74
CA LEU A 363 -7.44 -0.31 -26.92
C LEU A 363 -7.17 0.29 -28.30
N LYS A 364 -5.92 0.26 -28.77
CA LYS A 364 -5.57 0.75 -30.12
C LYS A 364 -6.33 -0.01 -31.19
N LYS A 365 -6.52 -1.32 -31.03
CA LYS A 365 -7.35 -2.13 -31.93
C LYS A 365 -8.83 -1.76 -31.80
N GLN A 366 -9.37 -1.63 -30.58
CA GLN A 366 -10.78 -1.27 -30.32
C GLN A 366 -11.12 0.09 -30.94
N TYR A 367 -10.23 1.07 -30.82
CA TYR A 367 -10.42 2.42 -31.32
C TYR A 367 -9.97 2.61 -32.77
N ASN A 368 -9.59 1.53 -33.48
CA ASN A 368 -9.11 1.57 -34.86
C ASN A 368 -7.98 2.60 -35.06
N PHE A 369 -7.01 2.60 -34.11
CA PHE A 369 -5.87 3.52 -34.18
C PHE A 369 -5.10 3.28 -35.47
N SER A 370 -4.95 4.34 -36.26
CA SER A 370 -4.27 4.30 -37.58
C SER A 370 -3.36 5.50 -37.77
N VAL A 371 -2.20 5.27 -38.37
CA VAL A 371 -1.19 6.30 -38.68
C VAL A 371 -1.20 6.65 -40.15
N ASN A 372 -1.23 7.93 -40.46
CA ASN A 372 -0.98 8.42 -41.81
C ASN A 372 0.54 8.61 -42.02
N GLU A 373 1.20 7.54 -42.43
CA GLU A 373 2.66 7.51 -42.61
C GLU A 373 3.19 8.62 -43.51
N ARG A 374 2.42 9.04 -44.54
CA ARG A 374 2.81 10.15 -45.41
C ARG A 374 2.83 11.49 -44.66
N ASN A 375 1.86 11.74 -43.81
CA ASN A 375 1.82 12.96 -43.02
C ASN A 375 2.83 12.90 -41.86
N TYR A 376 3.03 11.73 -41.23
CA TYR A 376 4.08 11.52 -40.25
C TYR A 376 5.46 11.86 -40.85
N ALA A 377 5.82 11.28 -41.99
CA ALA A 377 7.09 11.53 -42.65
C ALA A 377 7.27 13.01 -43.06
N ARG A 378 6.16 13.73 -43.38
CA ARG A 378 6.21 15.18 -43.61
C ARG A 378 6.49 15.95 -42.31
N THR A 379 5.98 15.49 -41.19
CA THR A 379 6.22 16.12 -39.88
C THR A 379 7.67 15.97 -39.48
N VAL A 380 8.26 14.78 -39.65
CA VAL A 380 9.68 14.51 -39.37
C VAL A 380 10.58 15.51 -40.14
N LYS A 381 10.26 15.82 -41.41
CA LYS A 381 11.02 16.76 -42.21
C LYS A 381 10.99 18.21 -41.72
N LEU A 382 10.12 18.57 -40.79
CA LEU A 382 10.07 19.89 -40.16
C LEU A 382 11.05 20.02 -38.98
N VAL A 383 11.63 18.93 -38.54
CA VAL A 383 12.59 18.91 -37.44
C VAL A 383 14.00 19.15 -37.98
N SER A 384 14.68 20.17 -37.46
CA SER A 384 16.10 20.38 -37.70
C SER A 384 16.89 19.40 -36.87
N THR A 385 17.58 18.45 -37.51
CA THR A 385 18.35 17.40 -36.87
C THR A 385 19.39 17.98 -35.90
N THR A 386 20.21 18.94 -36.35
CA THR A 386 21.26 19.55 -35.51
C THR A 386 20.66 20.27 -34.31
N ALA A 387 19.65 21.13 -34.48
CA ALA A 387 19.04 21.87 -33.37
C ALA A 387 18.33 20.94 -32.41
N PHE A 388 17.74 19.82 -32.87
CA PHE A 388 17.06 18.84 -32.03
C PHE A 388 18.03 18.07 -31.17
N THR A 389 19.18 17.66 -31.72
CA THR A 389 20.23 16.94 -30.95
C THR A 389 20.99 17.84 -29.98
N GLU A 390 20.95 19.16 -30.19
CA GLU A 390 21.44 20.13 -29.21
C GLU A 390 20.43 20.48 -28.10
N GLY A 391 19.16 20.00 -28.22
CA GLY A 391 18.08 20.34 -27.31
C GLY A 391 17.57 21.77 -27.43
N GLN A 392 17.82 22.42 -28.58
CA GLN A 392 17.50 23.83 -28.85
C GLN A 392 16.47 24.01 -29.96
N TRP A 393 15.96 22.91 -30.50
CA TRP A 393 15.00 22.96 -31.59
C TRP A 393 13.68 23.63 -31.16
N GLN A 394 13.20 24.56 -31.99
CA GLN A 394 11.91 25.20 -31.81
C GLN A 394 10.96 24.73 -32.92
N ALA A 395 9.77 24.28 -32.53
CA ALA A 395 8.77 23.82 -33.48
C ALA A 395 8.23 24.96 -34.32
N VAL A 396 8.31 24.81 -35.65
CA VAL A 396 7.68 25.71 -36.60
C VAL A 396 6.35 25.08 -37.02
N MET A 397 5.24 25.71 -36.62
CA MET A 397 3.91 25.20 -36.92
C MET A 397 3.63 25.25 -38.41
N PRO A 398 3.12 24.17 -39.02
CA PRO A 398 2.83 24.14 -40.45
C PRO A 398 1.64 25.03 -40.79
N SER A 399 1.71 25.72 -41.95
CA SER A 399 0.60 26.55 -42.44
C SER A 399 -0.71 25.77 -42.67
N LYS A 400 -0.59 24.46 -42.90
CA LYS A 400 -1.71 23.52 -42.97
C LYS A 400 -1.44 22.40 -42.01
N ASP A 401 -2.19 22.40 -40.92
CA ASP A 401 -2.11 21.33 -39.91
C ASP A 401 -2.79 20.05 -40.42
N ARG A 402 -2.02 18.97 -40.59
CA ARG A 402 -2.50 17.70 -41.14
C ARG A 402 -2.65 16.68 -40.06
N VAL A 403 -3.63 15.78 -40.21
CA VAL A 403 -3.83 14.65 -39.36
C VAL A 403 -2.70 13.63 -39.58
N VAL A 404 -2.02 13.27 -38.50
CA VAL A 404 -0.93 12.29 -38.46
C VAL A 404 -1.44 10.91 -38.00
N ALA A 405 -2.37 10.88 -37.05
CA ALA A 405 -3.02 9.63 -36.62
C ALA A 405 -4.49 9.90 -36.31
N THR A 406 -5.30 8.82 -36.41
CA THR A 406 -6.73 8.84 -36.06
C THR A 406 -7.09 7.66 -35.20
N PHE A 407 -8.08 7.82 -34.30
CA PHE A 407 -8.66 6.79 -33.48
C PHE A 407 -10.05 7.22 -33.00
N ASP A 408 -11.06 6.35 -33.09
CA ASP A 408 -12.43 6.59 -32.59
C ASP A 408 -13.00 8.00 -32.93
N GLY A 409 -12.80 8.48 -34.16
CA GLY A 409 -13.23 9.81 -34.58
C GLY A 409 -12.35 10.97 -34.09
N GLN A 410 -11.35 10.71 -33.26
CA GLN A 410 -10.37 11.68 -32.83
C GLN A 410 -9.20 11.77 -33.82
N ALA A 411 -8.49 12.88 -33.81
CA ALA A 411 -7.34 13.10 -34.68
C ALA A 411 -6.16 13.69 -33.90
N MET A 412 -4.98 13.13 -34.13
CA MET A 412 -3.70 13.75 -33.73
C MET A 412 -3.13 14.51 -34.92
N THR A 413 -2.81 15.78 -34.72
CA THR A 413 -2.31 16.66 -35.79
C THR A 413 -0.79 16.79 -35.76
N GLN A 414 -0.23 17.39 -36.84
CA GLN A 414 1.19 17.70 -36.93
C GLN A 414 1.61 18.68 -35.83
N SER A 415 0.81 19.69 -35.55
CA SER A 415 1.12 20.71 -34.53
C SER A 415 1.24 20.07 -33.14
N GLN A 416 0.30 19.23 -32.77
CA GLN A 416 0.36 18.50 -31.48
C GLN A 416 1.61 17.62 -31.37
N LEU A 417 1.99 16.95 -32.46
CA LEU A 417 3.18 16.10 -32.48
C LEU A 417 4.47 16.94 -32.41
N LEU A 418 4.54 18.06 -33.11
CA LEU A 418 5.70 18.95 -33.04
C LEU A 418 5.89 19.56 -31.66
N ASP A 419 4.80 20.01 -31.01
CA ASP A 419 4.85 20.50 -29.62
C ASP A 419 5.36 19.45 -28.66
N PHE A 420 4.86 18.21 -28.79
CA PHE A 420 5.32 17.11 -27.97
C PHE A 420 6.80 16.79 -28.16
N TRP A 421 7.27 16.80 -29.43
CA TRP A 421 8.68 16.56 -29.73
C TRP A 421 9.58 17.68 -29.20
N GLN A 422 9.15 18.96 -29.32
CA GLN A 422 9.90 20.09 -28.76
C GLN A 422 10.08 19.96 -27.25
N GLN A 423 9.03 19.55 -26.52
CA GLN A 423 9.07 19.39 -25.07
C GLN A 423 9.92 18.19 -24.59
N ASN A 424 10.11 17.20 -25.49
CA ASN A 424 10.78 15.93 -25.15
C ASN A 424 12.10 15.74 -25.92
N GLN A 425 12.64 16.79 -26.56
CA GLN A 425 13.94 16.70 -27.19
C GLN A 425 15.06 16.50 -26.17
N LYS A 426 16.09 15.79 -26.58
CA LYS A 426 17.29 15.53 -25.74
C LYS A 426 18.54 15.61 -26.60
N PRO A 427 19.67 16.11 -26.05
CA PRO A 427 20.96 16.02 -26.71
C PRO A 427 21.28 14.57 -27.12
N GLY A 428 21.82 14.38 -28.32
CA GLY A 428 22.09 13.04 -28.84
C GLY A 428 22.82 13.05 -30.20
N ASN A 429 22.81 11.90 -30.86
CA ASN A 429 23.45 11.74 -32.17
C ASN A 429 22.49 12.12 -33.30
N GLU A 430 22.95 12.95 -34.25
CA GLU A 430 22.16 13.37 -35.40
C GLU A 430 21.64 12.22 -36.28
N ASN A 431 22.40 11.15 -36.40
CA ASN A 431 22.02 9.97 -37.19
C ASN A 431 20.81 9.20 -36.64
N ASP A 432 20.49 9.41 -35.36
CA ASP A 432 19.47 8.63 -34.63
C ASP A 432 18.17 9.43 -34.47
N VAL A 433 18.09 10.66 -34.96
CA VAL A 433 16.94 11.59 -34.75
C VAL A 433 15.63 11.00 -35.24
N GLU A 434 15.57 10.47 -36.46
CA GLU A 434 14.32 9.92 -37.01
C GLU A 434 13.78 8.76 -36.18
N GLU A 435 14.68 7.91 -35.69
CA GLU A 435 14.34 6.77 -34.85
C GLU A 435 13.85 7.22 -33.48
N TYR A 436 14.51 8.21 -32.87
CA TYR A 436 14.09 8.81 -31.63
C TYR A 436 12.74 9.53 -31.74
N LEU A 437 12.49 10.26 -32.83
CA LEU A 437 11.18 10.85 -33.11
C LEU A 437 10.07 9.78 -33.23
N ARG A 438 10.38 8.63 -33.82
CA ARG A 438 9.43 7.49 -33.88
C ARG A 438 9.13 6.94 -32.50
N LEU A 439 10.14 6.80 -31.63
CA LEU A 439 9.93 6.40 -30.24
C LEU A 439 9.01 7.38 -29.51
N LEU A 440 9.29 8.69 -29.62
CA LEU A 440 8.46 9.73 -29.02
C LEU A 440 7.03 9.74 -29.59
N PHE A 441 6.87 9.49 -30.92
CA PHE A 441 5.54 9.32 -31.51
C PHE A 441 4.78 8.15 -30.90
N ASN A 442 5.45 7.03 -30.65
CA ASN A 442 4.82 5.87 -30.00
C ASN A 442 4.40 6.21 -28.57
N VAL A 443 5.21 6.96 -27.83
CA VAL A 443 4.87 7.41 -26.46
C VAL A 443 3.61 8.28 -26.50
N VAL A 444 3.60 9.35 -27.27
CA VAL A 444 2.43 10.26 -27.32
C VAL A 444 1.18 9.56 -27.85
N SER A 445 1.33 8.63 -28.80
CA SER A 445 0.21 7.83 -29.30
C SER A 445 -0.40 6.92 -28.23
N ASN A 446 0.43 6.41 -27.33
CA ASN A 446 -0.02 5.62 -26.19
C ASN A 446 -0.75 6.49 -25.18
N ASP A 447 -0.17 7.64 -24.82
CA ASP A 447 -0.72 8.57 -23.84
C ASP A 447 -2.08 9.13 -24.27
N VAL A 448 -2.21 9.49 -25.57
CA VAL A 448 -3.46 10.01 -26.11
C VAL A 448 -4.57 8.97 -26.11
N VAL A 449 -4.27 7.72 -26.47
CA VAL A 449 -5.26 6.62 -26.45
C VAL A 449 -5.67 6.28 -25.02
N LEU A 450 -4.71 6.22 -24.07
CA LEU A 450 -5.02 5.99 -22.66
C LEU A 450 -5.81 7.15 -22.04
N GLY A 451 -5.43 8.40 -22.33
CA GLY A 451 -6.16 9.58 -21.86
C GLY A 451 -7.60 9.63 -22.38
N TYR A 452 -7.80 9.19 -23.63
CA TYR A 452 -9.14 9.08 -24.22
C TYR A 452 -9.98 8.00 -23.53
N GLU A 453 -9.40 6.84 -23.23
CA GLU A 453 -10.07 5.80 -22.44
C GLU A 453 -10.39 6.29 -21.03
N ASP A 454 -9.42 6.93 -20.36
CA ASP A 454 -9.60 7.50 -19.03
C ASP A 454 -10.77 8.50 -18.98
N GLY A 455 -10.88 9.38 -19.99
CA GLY A 455 -12.00 10.32 -20.11
C GLY A 455 -13.37 9.66 -20.35
N LYS A 456 -13.41 8.38 -20.69
CA LYS A 456 -14.65 7.62 -20.91
C LYS A 456 -15.06 6.76 -19.71
N LEU A 457 -14.23 6.63 -18.67
CA LEU A 457 -14.47 5.69 -17.58
C LEU A 457 -15.78 5.92 -16.86
N GLU A 458 -16.15 7.18 -16.58
CA GLU A 458 -17.40 7.53 -15.91
C GLU A 458 -18.65 7.17 -16.75
N THR A 459 -18.49 7.20 -18.06
CA THR A 459 -19.59 6.82 -18.99
C THR A 459 -19.67 5.30 -19.15
N LYS A 460 -18.51 4.62 -19.22
CA LYS A 460 -18.43 3.17 -19.45
C LYS A 460 -18.78 2.34 -18.20
N TYR A 461 -18.42 2.84 -17.03
CA TYR A 461 -18.47 2.07 -15.78
C TYR A 461 -19.30 2.83 -14.72
N PRO A 462 -20.60 2.50 -14.55
CA PRO A 462 -21.45 3.13 -13.52
C PRO A 462 -20.86 3.06 -12.11
N ALA A 463 -20.24 1.93 -11.76
CA ALA A 463 -19.59 1.77 -10.46
C ALA A 463 -18.42 2.76 -10.26
N PHE A 464 -17.62 3.01 -11.28
CA PHE A 464 -16.55 4.01 -11.25
C PHE A 464 -17.12 5.42 -11.12
N ARG A 465 -18.11 5.77 -11.95
CA ARG A 465 -18.80 7.07 -11.88
C ARG A 465 -19.33 7.35 -10.48
N ASN A 466 -20.02 6.38 -9.87
CA ASN A 466 -20.56 6.54 -8.53
C ASN A 466 -19.45 6.73 -7.47
N LEU A 467 -18.38 5.96 -7.57
CA LEU A 467 -17.25 6.06 -6.67
C LEU A 467 -16.53 7.43 -6.80
N VAL A 468 -16.28 7.89 -8.02
CA VAL A 468 -15.66 9.20 -8.28
C VAL A 468 -16.52 10.32 -7.73
N ARG A 469 -17.84 10.25 -7.94
CA ARG A 469 -18.79 11.22 -7.39
C ARG A 469 -18.78 11.23 -5.85
N GLU A 470 -18.81 10.09 -5.23
CA GLU A 470 -18.75 9.95 -3.76
C GLU A 470 -17.49 10.62 -3.18
N TYR A 471 -16.34 10.39 -3.80
CA TYR A 471 -15.09 11.06 -3.38
C TYR A 471 -15.14 12.57 -3.62
N LYS A 472 -15.64 13.02 -4.80
CA LYS A 472 -15.77 14.43 -5.12
C LYS A 472 -16.65 15.15 -4.09
N GLU A 473 -17.84 14.61 -3.85
CA GLU A 473 -18.80 15.19 -2.92
C GLU A 473 -18.32 15.09 -1.47
N GLY A 474 -17.58 14.01 -1.10
CA GLY A 474 -17.00 13.86 0.22
C GLY A 474 -15.96 14.94 0.55
N ILE A 475 -15.07 15.27 -0.40
CA ILE A 475 -14.09 16.35 -0.24
C ILE A 475 -14.81 17.70 -0.10
N LEU A 476 -15.79 17.97 -0.96
CA LEU A 476 -16.56 19.21 -0.91
C LEU A 476 -17.32 19.37 0.42
N LEU A 477 -17.94 18.29 0.91
CA LEU A 477 -18.63 18.29 2.19
C LEU A 477 -17.67 18.57 3.35
N PHE A 478 -16.50 17.91 3.34
CA PHE A 478 -15.49 18.08 4.38
C PHE A 478 -15.03 19.55 4.45
N ASP A 479 -14.61 20.11 3.32
CA ASP A 479 -14.11 21.50 3.24
C ASP A 479 -15.17 22.50 3.70
N LEU A 480 -16.41 22.32 3.24
CA LEU A 480 -17.50 23.22 3.60
C LEU A 480 -17.91 23.08 5.07
N THR A 481 -17.94 21.85 5.62
CA THR A 481 -18.26 21.61 7.02
C THR A 481 -17.13 22.12 7.94
N GLN A 482 -15.89 22.03 7.50
CA GLN A 482 -14.75 22.62 8.20
C GLN A 482 -15.00 24.14 8.43
N ASP A 483 -15.32 24.85 7.38
CA ASP A 483 -15.50 26.33 7.43
C ASP A 483 -16.79 26.71 8.15
N GLU A 484 -17.93 26.05 7.85
CA GLU A 484 -19.24 26.48 8.31
C GLU A 484 -19.57 26.04 9.76
N VAL A 485 -18.94 24.94 10.21
CA VAL A 485 -19.26 24.33 11.51
C VAL A 485 -18.04 24.27 12.42
N TRP A 486 -16.98 23.54 12.02
CA TRP A 486 -15.93 23.19 12.96
C TRP A 486 -15.02 24.36 13.31
N ASP A 487 -14.60 25.14 12.33
CA ASP A 487 -13.75 26.33 12.57
C ASP A 487 -14.54 27.42 13.29
N LYS A 488 -15.79 27.64 12.90
CA LYS A 488 -16.69 28.57 13.61
C LYS A 488 -16.86 28.16 15.06
N ALA A 489 -17.20 26.88 15.32
CA ALA A 489 -17.39 26.38 16.68
C ALA A 489 -16.12 26.47 17.54
N SER A 490 -14.93 26.31 16.95
CA SER A 490 -13.67 26.36 17.69
C SER A 490 -13.19 27.78 18.02
N GLN A 491 -13.53 28.75 17.17
CA GLN A 491 -13.07 30.15 17.26
C GLN A 491 -14.06 31.08 17.95
N ASP A 492 -15.35 30.76 17.97
CA ASP A 492 -16.40 31.58 18.56
C ASP A 492 -16.53 31.40 20.07
N SER A 493 -15.63 32.01 20.80
CA SER A 493 -15.64 31.98 22.28
C SER A 493 -16.93 32.50 22.89
N VAL A 494 -17.60 33.49 22.26
CA VAL A 494 -18.85 34.06 22.73
C VAL A 494 -20.01 33.08 22.50
N GLY A 495 -20.10 32.50 21.33
CA GLY A 495 -21.09 31.46 21.00
C GLY A 495 -20.97 30.26 21.92
N ILE A 496 -19.75 29.74 22.13
CA ILE A 496 -19.49 28.63 23.06
C ILE A 496 -19.96 28.99 24.48
N PHE A 497 -19.67 30.19 24.97
CA PHE A 497 -20.10 30.61 26.29
C PHE A 497 -21.62 30.74 26.41
N ASN A 498 -22.28 31.35 25.43
CA ASN A 498 -23.72 31.49 25.41
C ASN A 498 -24.42 30.12 25.34
N HIS A 499 -23.92 29.25 24.49
CA HIS A 499 -24.44 27.89 24.37
C HIS A 499 -24.27 27.10 25.68
N TYR A 500 -23.08 27.23 26.34
CA TYR A 500 -22.88 26.62 27.66
C TYR A 500 -23.90 27.14 28.67
N GLU A 501 -24.19 28.43 28.74
CA GLU A 501 -25.18 29.00 29.67
C GLU A 501 -26.59 28.40 29.44
N GLU A 502 -26.96 28.06 28.18
CA GLU A 502 -28.21 27.42 27.83
C GLU A 502 -28.27 25.97 28.31
N ILE A 503 -27.14 25.21 28.18
CA ILE A 503 -27.12 23.77 28.41
C ILE A 503 -26.37 23.32 29.68
N LYS A 504 -25.85 24.26 30.51
CA LYS A 504 -25.04 23.95 31.69
C LYS A 504 -25.71 23.03 32.72
N THR A 505 -27.07 23.02 32.73
CA THR A 505 -27.85 22.12 33.59
C THR A 505 -27.76 20.64 33.16
N GLN A 506 -27.23 20.35 31.99
CA GLN A 506 -26.94 18.99 31.53
C GLN A 506 -25.59 18.48 32.10
N PHE A 507 -24.75 19.38 32.56
CA PHE A 507 -23.40 19.08 33.07
C PHE A 507 -23.31 19.43 34.55
N MET A 508 -23.85 18.57 35.41
CA MET A 508 -23.89 18.84 36.84
C MET A 508 -22.85 18.01 37.58
N TRP A 509 -22.22 18.63 38.55
CA TRP A 509 -21.57 17.94 39.65
C TRP A 509 -22.62 17.56 40.67
N ASN A 510 -22.51 16.36 41.27
CA ASN A 510 -23.15 16.06 42.51
C ASN A 510 -22.46 16.86 43.66
N ASP A 511 -22.99 16.76 44.87
CA ASP A 511 -22.32 17.28 46.04
C ASP A 511 -20.88 16.74 46.13
N ARG A 512 -19.92 17.58 46.53
CA ARG A 512 -18.50 17.21 46.60
C ARG A 512 -17.90 17.64 47.91
N LEU A 513 -16.92 16.85 48.38
CA LEU A 513 -16.09 17.17 49.53
C LEU A 513 -14.75 17.71 49.04
N ALA A 514 -14.39 18.94 49.42
CA ALA A 514 -13.06 19.46 49.19
C ALA A 514 -12.12 18.97 50.32
N TYR A 515 -10.99 18.39 49.94
CA TYR A 515 -10.10 17.73 50.89
C TYR A 515 -8.62 17.88 50.53
N ALA A 516 -7.79 17.69 51.59
CA ALA A 516 -6.40 17.32 51.45
C ALA A 516 -6.15 16.04 52.26
N TYR A 517 -5.45 15.07 51.67
CA TYR A 517 -5.30 13.72 52.20
C TYR A 517 -3.82 13.32 52.14
N TRP A 518 -3.30 12.94 53.32
CA TRP A 518 -1.95 12.42 53.50
C TRP A 518 -2.00 10.96 53.89
N VAL A 519 -1.28 10.13 53.16
CA VAL A 519 -1.09 8.69 53.48
C VAL A 519 0.37 8.49 53.80
N CYS A 520 0.66 7.86 54.96
CA CYS A 520 1.99 7.58 55.42
C CYS A 520 2.10 6.21 56.09
N GLU A 521 3.29 5.58 55.97
CA GLU A 521 3.53 4.23 56.54
C GLU A 521 3.60 4.25 58.08
N ASP A 522 4.06 5.35 58.74
CA ASP A 522 4.31 5.47 60.16
C ASP A 522 3.22 6.28 60.88
N GLU A 523 2.60 5.67 61.90
CA GLU A 523 1.58 6.31 62.73
C GLU A 523 2.06 7.60 63.44
N LYS A 524 3.34 7.64 63.82
CA LYS A 524 3.90 8.82 64.50
C LYS A 524 4.00 10.00 63.53
N ILE A 525 4.31 9.72 62.24
CA ILE A 525 4.32 10.72 61.15
C ILE A 525 2.89 11.21 60.97
N ALA A 526 1.93 10.32 60.81
CA ALA A 526 0.51 10.65 60.66
C ALA A 526 -0.01 11.52 61.86
N LYS A 527 0.35 11.23 63.09
CA LYS A 527 0.01 12.05 64.26
C LYS A 527 0.64 13.47 64.22
N LYS A 528 1.87 13.58 63.70
CA LYS A 528 2.51 14.92 63.51
C LYS A 528 1.76 15.68 62.43
N ILE A 529 1.44 15.10 61.30
CA ILE A 529 0.68 15.69 60.20
C ILE A 529 -0.66 16.19 60.74
N SER A 530 -1.45 15.33 61.37
CA SER A 530 -2.74 15.68 61.95
C SER A 530 -2.64 16.88 62.92
N LYS A 531 -1.64 16.90 63.82
CA LYS A 531 -1.40 17.98 64.74
C LYS A 531 -0.99 19.30 64.06
N TRP A 532 -0.19 19.23 62.99
CA TRP A 532 0.31 20.44 62.35
C TRP A 532 -0.73 21.03 61.40
N VAL A 533 -1.45 20.20 60.69
CA VAL A 533 -2.58 20.60 59.81
C VAL A 533 -3.69 21.24 60.70
N SER A 534 -4.05 20.61 61.83
CA SER A 534 -5.06 21.16 62.78
C SER A 534 -4.68 22.50 63.38
N LYS A 535 -3.38 22.87 63.42
CA LYS A 535 -2.85 24.09 63.99
C LYS A 535 -2.34 25.09 62.94
N ASP A 536 -2.65 24.85 61.70
CA ASP A 536 -2.21 25.63 60.52
C ASP A 536 -0.69 25.90 60.53
N LYS A 537 0.11 24.89 60.86
CA LYS A 537 1.57 24.99 60.86
C LYS A 537 2.15 24.48 59.53
N GLN A 538 1.84 25.19 58.47
CA GLN A 538 2.22 24.80 57.12
C GLN A 538 3.75 24.72 56.93
N ASP A 539 4.53 25.61 57.55
CA ASP A 539 5.99 25.58 57.47
C ASP A 539 6.57 24.25 58.00
N LYS A 540 6.02 23.75 59.13
CA LYS A 540 6.46 22.48 59.71
C LYS A 540 6.01 21.26 58.90
N LEU A 541 4.88 21.37 58.22
CA LEU A 541 4.40 20.36 57.34
C LEU A 541 5.31 20.28 56.11
N ASN A 542 5.62 21.40 55.50
CA ASN A 542 6.52 21.49 54.35
C ASN A 542 7.95 21.01 54.70
N GLU A 543 8.45 21.34 55.90
CA GLU A 543 9.74 20.85 56.38
C GLU A 543 9.73 19.32 56.52
N LEU A 544 8.65 18.73 57.05
CA LEU A 544 8.49 17.25 57.16
C LEU A 544 8.45 16.62 55.79
N LEU A 545 7.63 17.13 54.86
CA LEU A 545 7.50 16.61 53.50
C LEU A 545 8.81 16.71 52.70
N GLY A 546 9.65 17.72 52.98
CA GLY A 546 10.96 17.88 52.39
C GLY A 546 12.07 17.04 53.02
N ALA A 547 11.90 16.59 54.27
CA ALA A 547 12.89 15.82 55.00
C ALA A 547 12.72 14.30 54.89
N GLU A 548 11.50 13.83 54.62
CA GLU A 548 11.17 12.41 54.50
C GLU A 548 11.41 11.89 53.07
N ASN A 549 11.54 10.56 52.97
CA ASN A 549 11.60 9.96 51.65
C ASN A 549 10.30 10.27 50.86
N PRO A 550 10.39 10.79 49.62
CA PRO A 550 9.21 11.13 48.80
C PRO A 550 8.15 10.03 48.68
N LEU A 551 8.55 8.76 48.88
CA LEU A 551 7.64 7.59 48.84
C LEU A 551 7.01 7.26 50.22
N SER A 552 7.47 7.87 51.29
CA SER A 552 6.95 7.59 52.64
C SER A 552 5.69 8.37 52.99
N ILE A 553 5.38 9.46 52.27
CA ILE A 553 4.18 10.30 52.47
C ILE A 553 3.59 10.58 51.12
N ALA A 554 2.42 10.01 50.81
CA ALA A 554 1.63 10.39 49.65
C ALA A 554 0.68 11.54 50.02
N VAL A 555 0.64 12.58 49.19
CA VAL A 555 -0.24 13.74 49.39
C VAL A 555 -1.19 13.87 48.23
N GLN A 556 -2.46 13.90 48.49
CA GLN A 556 -3.52 14.10 47.50
C GLN A 556 -4.45 15.24 48.00
N SER A 557 -4.85 16.11 47.10
CA SER A 557 -5.82 17.18 47.39
C SER A 557 -6.73 17.38 46.20
N GLY A 558 -7.97 17.74 46.44
CA GLY A 558 -8.96 17.94 45.40
C GLY A 558 -10.38 17.96 45.92
N THR A 559 -11.28 17.55 45.07
CA THR A 559 -12.69 17.33 45.39
C THR A 559 -13.07 15.87 45.06
N SER A 560 -13.88 15.25 45.92
CA SER A 560 -14.40 13.86 45.73
C SER A 560 -15.91 13.89 45.84
N GLN A 561 -16.58 13.03 45.08
CA GLN A 561 -17.99 12.71 45.28
C GLN A 561 -18.11 11.63 46.34
N GLN A 562 -19.34 11.38 46.80
CA GLN A 562 -19.58 10.52 47.98
C GLN A 562 -19.00 9.11 47.83
N ASP A 563 -19.10 8.51 46.64
CA ASP A 563 -18.73 7.12 46.41
C ASP A 563 -17.39 6.93 45.69
N ASP A 564 -16.60 8.01 45.51
CA ASP A 564 -15.32 7.97 44.80
C ASP A 564 -14.17 7.36 45.62
N ASP A 565 -14.25 7.48 46.97
CA ASP A 565 -13.21 7.01 47.88
C ASP A 565 -13.81 6.53 49.20
N GLU A 566 -13.46 5.33 49.68
CA GLU A 566 -14.02 4.71 50.91
C GLU A 566 -13.74 5.52 52.17
N VAL A 567 -12.56 6.13 52.26
CA VAL A 567 -12.16 6.94 53.44
C VAL A 567 -12.89 8.28 53.45
N LEU A 568 -13.02 8.90 52.27
CA LEU A 568 -13.73 10.17 52.16
C LEU A 568 -15.26 10.01 52.31
N SER A 569 -15.79 8.86 51.89
CA SER A 569 -17.22 8.54 52.04
C SER A 569 -17.67 8.53 53.49
N VAL A 570 -16.83 8.03 54.39
CA VAL A 570 -17.13 8.03 55.85
C VAL A 570 -17.16 9.46 56.44
N LEU A 571 -16.43 10.39 55.82
CA LEU A 571 -16.32 11.79 56.28
C LEU A 571 -17.37 12.70 55.60
N TRP A 572 -18.27 12.16 54.82
CA TRP A 572 -19.20 12.94 53.97
C TRP A 572 -20.11 13.93 54.73
N ASN A 573 -20.53 13.55 55.93
CA ASN A 573 -21.42 14.37 56.76
C ASN A 573 -20.68 15.06 57.95
N THR A 574 -19.37 15.17 57.85
CA THR A 574 -18.56 15.79 58.92
C THR A 574 -18.37 17.28 58.68
N ILE A 575 -18.14 18.04 59.74
CA ILE A 575 -17.80 19.46 59.63
C ILE A 575 -16.37 19.63 59.11
N PRO A 576 -16.04 20.78 58.46
CA PRO A 576 -14.65 21.07 58.10
C PRO A 576 -13.70 20.88 59.29
N GLY A 577 -12.59 20.18 59.08
CA GLY A 577 -11.65 19.85 60.16
C GLY A 577 -10.66 18.77 59.72
N VAL A 578 -9.81 18.36 60.67
CA VAL A 578 -8.77 17.36 60.44
C VAL A 578 -9.16 16.04 61.12
N TYR A 579 -9.22 14.99 60.34
CA TYR A 579 -9.64 13.64 60.73
C TYR A 579 -8.49 12.66 60.58
N GLY A 580 -8.38 11.77 61.56
CA GLY A 580 -7.31 10.77 61.60
C GLY A 580 -6.21 11.07 62.63
N PRO A 581 -5.19 10.23 62.74
CA PRO A 581 -4.85 9.12 61.80
C PRO A 581 -5.88 8.00 61.75
N VAL A 582 -6.25 7.55 60.56
CA VAL A 582 -7.07 6.38 60.32
C VAL A 582 -6.17 5.27 59.79
N SER A 583 -6.34 4.05 60.30
CA SER A 583 -5.59 2.89 59.81
C SER A 583 -6.08 2.47 58.41
N LEU A 584 -5.17 2.26 57.48
CA LEU A 584 -5.42 1.85 56.13
C LEU A 584 -4.69 0.56 55.81
N THR A 585 -5.05 -0.10 54.73
CA THR A 585 -4.26 -1.23 54.22
C THR A 585 -2.92 -0.70 53.72
N GLY A 586 -1.86 -0.87 54.54
CA GLY A 586 -0.48 -0.43 54.21
C GLY A 586 -0.05 0.91 54.77
N GLY A 587 -0.77 1.46 55.78
CA GLY A 587 -0.35 2.71 56.43
C GLY A 587 -1.42 3.43 57.23
N PHE A 588 -1.27 4.74 57.36
CA PHE A 588 -2.17 5.62 58.11
C PHE A 588 -2.54 6.84 57.25
N GLY A 589 -3.85 7.16 57.24
CA GLY A 589 -4.40 8.29 56.52
C GLY A 589 -4.74 9.46 57.48
N VAL A 590 -4.45 10.68 57.02
CA VAL A 590 -4.93 11.94 57.67
C VAL A 590 -5.67 12.72 56.62
N VAL A 591 -6.93 13.06 56.89
CA VAL A 591 -7.77 13.81 55.95
C VAL A 591 -8.09 15.17 56.57
N GLN A 592 -7.84 16.22 55.86
CA GLN A 592 -8.42 17.54 56.11
C GLN A 592 -9.65 17.72 55.23
N VAL A 593 -10.82 17.75 55.82
CA VAL A 593 -12.02 18.20 55.16
C VAL A 593 -11.99 19.74 55.15
N ILE A 594 -11.91 20.30 53.95
CA ILE A 594 -11.76 21.74 53.74
C ILE A 594 -13.13 22.41 53.67
N ASP A 595 -14.00 21.88 52.83
CA ASP A 595 -15.34 22.42 52.64
C ASP A 595 -16.27 21.37 52.00
N PHE A 596 -17.56 21.60 52.10
CA PHE A 596 -18.60 20.81 51.42
C PHE A 596 -19.21 21.67 50.30
N ILE A 597 -18.94 21.28 49.07
CA ILE A 597 -19.35 21.98 47.87
C ILE A 597 -20.68 21.37 47.37
N PRO A 598 -21.79 22.12 47.41
CA PRO A 598 -23.08 21.62 46.98
C PRO A 598 -23.09 21.34 45.47
N ALA A 599 -24.02 20.48 45.04
CA ALA A 599 -24.26 20.20 43.63
C ALA A 599 -24.41 21.48 42.80
N GLY A 600 -23.81 21.50 41.65
CA GLY A 600 -23.81 22.68 40.80
C GLY A 600 -23.29 22.38 39.40
N PRO A 601 -23.45 23.31 38.45
CA PRO A 601 -22.98 23.09 37.09
C PRO A 601 -21.44 23.01 37.06
N LYS A 602 -20.92 22.09 36.23
CA LYS A 602 -19.49 22.01 35.94
C LYS A 602 -19.07 23.28 35.22
N ALA A 603 -17.90 23.80 35.54
CA ALA A 603 -17.39 24.98 34.87
C ALA A 603 -17.12 24.70 33.38
N LEU A 604 -17.23 25.70 32.52
CA LEU A 604 -17.05 25.55 31.06
C LEU A 604 -15.70 24.88 30.71
N ASN A 605 -14.63 25.20 31.39
CA ASN A 605 -13.32 24.60 31.16
C ASN A 605 -13.28 23.09 31.45
N GLU A 606 -14.15 22.59 32.35
CA GLU A 606 -14.25 21.16 32.70
C GLU A 606 -15.02 20.36 31.63
N VAL A 607 -15.91 21.02 30.89
CA VAL A 607 -16.81 20.37 29.90
C VAL A 607 -16.66 20.96 28.49
N LYS A 608 -15.62 21.76 28.26
CA LYS A 608 -15.44 22.53 27.03
C LYS A 608 -15.58 21.70 25.76
N GLY A 609 -14.99 20.48 25.72
CA GLY A 609 -15.10 19.60 24.57
C GLY A 609 -16.54 19.15 24.26
N LEU A 610 -17.31 18.83 25.32
CA LEU A 610 -18.71 18.44 25.18
C LEU A 610 -19.60 19.60 24.73
N VAL A 611 -19.33 20.81 25.26
CA VAL A 611 -20.04 22.03 24.87
C VAL A 611 -19.74 22.39 23.42
N ILE A 612 -18.47 22.29 22.97
CA ILE A 612 -18.12 22.53 21.56
C ILE A 612 -18.82 21.53 20.64
N ALA A 613 -18.85 20.24 20.98
CA ALA A 613 -19.55 19.23 20.18
C ALA A 613 -21.07 19.56 20.06
N SER A 614 -21.72 19.89 21.18
CA SER A 614 -23.13 20.31 21.17
C SER A 614 -23.35 21.62 20.40
N TYR A 615 -22.41 22.56 20.44
CA TYR A 615 -22.47 23.79 19.68
C TYR A 615 -22.28 23.56 18.17
N GLN A 616 -21.42 22.61 17.79
CA GLN A 616 -21.32 22.17 16.38
C GLN A 616 -22.64 21.64 15.85
N ASP A 617 -23.35 20.82 16.64
CA ASP A 617 -24.68 20.31 16.26
C ASP A 617 -25.69 21.45 16.06
N GLN A 618 -25.67 22.45 16.95
CA GLN A 618 -26.54 23.63 16.83
C GLN A 618 -26.23 24.44 15.56
N LEU A 619 -24.94 24.69 15.29
CA LEU A 619 -24.51 25.40 14.07
C LEU A 619 -24.91 24.63 12.81
N GLU A 620 -24.73 23.31 12.81
CA GLU A 620 -25.10 22.46 11.67
C GLU A 620 -26.61 22.48 11.40
N GLN A 621 -27.44 22.38 12.44
CA GLN A 621 -28.91 22.47 12.31
C GLN A 621 -29.36 23.83 11.78
N ALA A 622 -28.78 24.92 12.29
CA ALA A 622 -29.03 26.27 11.82
C ALA A 622 -28.62 26.45 10.35
N TRP A 623 -27.45 25.92 10.01
CA TRP A 623 -26.96 25.94 8.64
C TRP A 623 -27.85 25.18 7.67
N VAL A 624 -28.19 23.91 7.98
CA VAL A 624 -29.15 23.12 7.16
C VAL A 624 -30.47 23.82 6.98
N LYS A 625 -31.01 24.46 8.04
CA LYS A 625 -32.25 25.24 7.95
C LYS A 625 -32.12 26.40 6.96
N ASN A 626 -30.98 27.11 6.96
CA ASN A 626 -30.71 28.18 6.02
C ASN A 626 -30.56 27.65 4.58
N LEU A 627 -29.93 26.50 4.40
CA LEU A 627 -29.78 25.87 3.09
C LEU A 627 -31.17 25.42 2.54
N THR A 628 -32.05 24.87 3.38
CA THR A 628 -33.43 24.51 2.98
C THR A 628 -34.25 25.73 2.56
N ALA A 629 -33.94 26.91 3.16
CA ALA A 629 -34.58 28.16 2.75
C ALA A 629 -34.00 28.74 1.44
N LYS A 630 -32.72 28.45 1.16
CA LYS A 630 -31.99 28.91 -0.03
C LYS A 630 -32.26 28.07 -1.26
N PHE A 631 -32.26 26.75 -1.11
CA PHE A 631 -32.47 25.79 -2.21
C PHE A 631 -33.80 25.10 -2.13
N GLU A 632 -34.55 25.14 -3.23
CA GLU A 632 -35.81 24.39 -3.34
C GLU A 632 -35.51 22.89 -3.42
N VAL A 633 -36.19 22.10 -2.60
CA VAL A 633 -36.10 20.62 -2.61
C VAL A 633 -37.39 20.06 -3.15
N ILE A 634 -37.34 19.36 -4.28
CA ILE A 634 -38.51 18.75 -4.93
C ILE A 634 -38.30 17.23 -4.92
N VAL A 635 -39.15 16.51 -4.20
CA VAL A 635 -39.15 15.04 -4.16
C VAL A 635 -40.22 14.48 -5.08
N ASN A 636 -39.87 13.55 -5.95
CA ASN A 636 -40.82 12.83 -6.78
C ASN A 636 -41.42 11.64 -6.00
N ASP A 637 -42.58 11.85 -5.43
CA ASP A 637 -43.25 10.84 -4.60
C ASP A 637 -43.58 9.54 -5.35
N THR A 638 -43.81 9.60 -6.65
CA THR A 638 -44.08 8.39 -7.46
C THR A 638 -42.83 7.53 -7.53
N VAL A 639 -41.71 8.11 -7.95
CA VAL A 639 -40.42 7.43 -8.04
C VAL A 639 -39.91 6.95 -6.68
N LYS A 640 -40.14 7.77 -5.63
CA LYS A 640 -39.78 7.40 -4.25
C LYS A 640 -40.55 6.15 -3.79
N ASN A 641 -41.85 6.11 -3.96
CA ASN A 641 -42.69 4.98 -3.51
C ASN A 641 -42.35 3.69 -4.27
N GLU A 642 -42.11 3.79 -5.58
CA GLU A 642 -41.71 2.66 -6.39
C GLU A 642 -40.34 2.14 -5.98
N LEU A 643 -39.38 3.04 -5.76
CA LEU A 643 -38.06 2.69 -5.30
C LEU A 643 -38.07 2.01 -3.93
N PHE A 644 -38.79 2.57 -2.95
CA PHE A 644 -38.85 2.02 -1.59
C PHE A 644 -39.51 0.62 -1.58
N ASN A 645 -40.55 0.39 -2.35
CA ASN A 645 -41.15 -0.95 -2.52
C ASN A 645 -40.14 -1.96 -3.15
N SER A 646 -39.12 -1.50 -3.83
CA SER A 646 -38.08 -2.36 -4.41
C SER A 646 -36.90 -2.62 -3.47
N LEU A 647 -36.81 -1.88 -2.35
CA LEU A 647 -35.71 -1.99 -1.36
C LEU A 647 -36.12 -2.86 -0.15
N ASP A 648 -37.45 -3.03 0.08
CA ASP A 648 -38.04 -3.97 1.03
C ASP A 648 -37.98 -5.40 0.46
#